data_37e33a7dfb6596d834fa72c6c67e2799
#
_entry.id   37e33a7dfb6596d834fa72c6c67e2799
#
_cell.length_a   1.000
_cell.length_b   1.000
_cell.length_c   1.000
_cell.angle_alpha   90.00
_cell.angle_beta   90.00
_cell.angle_gamma   90.00
#
_symmetry.space_group_name_H-M   'P 1'
#
loop_
_entity.id
_entity.type
_entity.pdbx_description
1 polymer ?
#
loop_
_entity_poly.entity_id
_entity_poly.type
_entity_poly.pdbx_seq_one_letter_code
_entity_poly.pdbx_strand_id
1 'polypeptide(L)'
;MWRSLSRWSPEDDPDLAHNTATVPLAERFTPVPPNRTARAGRARIASLVSFAPTAGNPAQGSPTADYYALTHWAYIDELVFWGGSAGEGIVLAPNAPVVDAAHRNGVRVLGNVFLPPVAYGGDLRWTRDLVRRDSLGRFPIAEQLVRVARTYGFDGWFVNAETDGGDSALATRMREFLRALRAAGEPHGLRITWYDAMNSTGRVGWQGALNALNQEFYEDRAGKVADTVFVDFRWTPDTLVASGALADRLGRSRHELWAAVDTESRGWDADVRWDAIVPRSGDHVVSYGFYRPEWTRNHLTDRSPGAFHHADDRFWTGESLDPARPAPEGSWRAPATVVADRSTVAGLPFACSFNTGHGLRWYENGRVTSDAPWNHLGLQDRLPGRRWVVDTAGARPSVTLDFADAWRGGSSLLVSGSLTAPVTVGLHSTRLPLTRGSVVELVHATGSGPVTVEVGVATREPSAPGEPVPYTWLRTGSTGAGAAGATGWRTARAALAPLAGRTAYALAVRITAPGGTAVVWRLGALSVHDGARTRRPAPPLAPAVDAAARQDGRAWLRLSWRAAGSGPGGRPRHYEVHRVLPDGGRRFLGGTCGTALYLPGVPRAGRERAAVFEVRAVDELYAVSAPARTALSWEP
;
A
#
# COMPACT_ATOMS: atom_id res chain seq x y z
N MET A 1 29.51 -2.43 12.82
CA MET A 1 28.23 -2.30 12.11
C MET A 1 27.28 -3.43 12.48
N TRP A 2 27.61 -4.71 12.29
CA TRP A 2 26.70 -5.85 12.49
C TRP A 2 26.45 -6.29 13.95
N ARG A 3 27.13 -5.70 14.93
CA ARG A 3 27.03 -6.13 16.35
C ARG A 3 25.64 -5.94 16.94
N SER A 4 24.96 -4.85 16.61
CA SER A 4 23.60 -4.58 17.08
C SER A 4 22.62 -5.63 16.54
N LEU A 5 22.68 -5.90 15.24
CA LEU A 5 21.84 -6.92 14.62
C LEU A 5 22.13 -8.32 15.19
N SER A 6 23.41 -8.68 15.35
CA SER A 6 23.80 -10.01 15.88
C SER A 6 23.33 -10.25 17.32
N ARG A 7 23.13 -9.18 18.11
CA ARG A 7 22.69 -9.25 19.50
C ARG A 7 21.21 -9.00 19.69
N TRP A 8 20.53 -8.52 18.62
CA TRP A 8 19.12 -8.20 18.71
C TRP A 8 18.27 -9.45 18.93
N SER A 9 17.32 -9.36 19.83
CA SER A 9 16.29 -10.35 20.04
C SER A 9 14.91 -9.69 20.23
N PRO A 10 13.82 -10.33 19.82
CA PRO A 10 12.47 -9.78 20.04
C PRO A 10 12.14 -9.56 21.52
N GLU A 11 12.71 -10.39 22.39
CA GLU A 11 12.47 -10.37 23.83
C GLU A 11 13.09 -9.11 24.50
N ASP A 12 14.14 -8.57 23.89
CA ASP A 12 14.86 -7.39 24.39
C ASP A 12 14.48 -6.11 23.64
N ASP A 13 13.55 -6.17 22.67
CA ASP A 13 13.13 -5.03 21.86
C ASP A 13 11.96 -4.28 22.50
N PRO A 14 12.19 -3.10 23.12
CA PRO A 14 11.13 -2.34 23.78
C PRO A 14 10.10 -1.76 22.78
N ASP A 15 10.45 -1.68 21.50
CA ASP A 15 9.61 -1.13 20.45
C ASP A 15 8.93 -2.20 19.59
N LEU A 16 9.08 -3.47 19.96
CA LEU A 16 8.58 -4.60 19.19
C LEU A 16 7.11 -4.43 18.75
N ALA A 17 6.22 -4.15 19.70
CA ALA A 17 4.79 -4.01 19.43
C ALA A 17 4.44 -2.81 18.54
N HIS A 18 5.31 -1.77 18.50
CA HIS A 18 5.14 -0.57 17.69
C HIS A 18 5.57 -0.79 16.23
N ASN A 19 6.51 -1.72 16.00
CA ASN A 19 7.14 -1.97 14.70
C ASN A 19 6.63 -3.23 14.00
N THR A 20 5.87 -4.10 14.70
CA THR A 20 5.38 -5.35 14.13
C THR A 20 4.10 -5.12 13.31
N ALA A 21 4.14 -5.48 12.03
CA ALA A 21 2.97 -5.56 11.16
C ALA A 21 2.06 -6.71 11.57
N THR A 22 0.76 -6.51 11.45
CA THR A 22 -0.23 -7.47 11.96
C THR A 22 -1.22 -7.94 10.92
N VAL A 23 -1.28 -7.30 9.77
CA VAL A 23 -2.14 -7.70 8.65
C VAL A 23 -1.46 -8.82 7.87
N PRO A 24 -2.08 -9.99 7.70
CA PRO A 24 -1.52 -11.06 6.89
C PRO A 24 -1.52 -10.68 5.41
N LEU A 25 -0.58 -11.22 4.64
CA LEU A 25 -0.52 -11.05 3.20
C LEU A 25 -1.77 -11.67 2.56
N ALA A 26 -2.60 -10.83 1.93
CA ALA A 26 -3.84 -11.26 1.29
C ALA A 26 -3.56 -11.94 -0.06
N GLU A 27 -4.36 -12.94 -0.39
CA GLU A 27 -4.36 -13.54 -1.72
C GLU A 27 -4.98 -12.60 -2.76
N ARG A 28 -4.39 -12.57 -3.96
CA ARG A 28 -4.85 -11.76 -5.07
C ARG A 28 -5.37 -12.59 -6.23
N PHE A 29 -6.33 -12.04 -6.93
CA PHE A 29 -6.74 -12.53 -8.24
C PHE A 29 -6.56 -11.45 -9.30
N THR A 30 -6.47 -11.85 -10.56
CA THR A 30 -6.37 -10.96 -11.71
C THR A 30 -7.72 -10.93 -12.42
N PRO A 31 -8.46 -9.81 -12.40
CA PRO A 31 -9.67 -9.64 -13.18
C PRO A 31 -9.36 -9.39 -14.65
N VAL A 32 -10.35 -9.52 -15.54
CA VAL A 32 -10.20 -9.15 -16.96
C VAL A 32 -9.85 -7.65 -17.04
N PRO A 33 -8.75 -7.27 -17.74
CA PRO A 33 -8.32 -5.87 -17.81
C PRO A 33 -9.33 -4.93 -18.47
N PRO A 34 -9.40 -3.65 -18.06
CA PRO A 34 -10.34 -2.69 -18.61
C PRO A 34 -9.95 -2.17 -19.99
N ASN A 35 -8.76 -2.47 -20.49
CA ASN A 35 -8.26 -2.10 -21.80
C ASN A 35 -7.58 -3.28 -22.50
N ARG A 36 -7.40 -3.19 -23.81
CA ARG A 36 -6.83 -4.27 -24.64
C ARG A 36 -5.31 -4.36 -24.60
N THR A 37 -4.63 -3.35 -24.07
CA THR A 37 -3.16 -3.29 -24.04
C THR A 37 -2.59 -3.81 -22.74
N ALA A 38 -3.36 -3.76 -21.64
CA ALA A 38 -2.96 -4.35 -20.38
C ALA A 38 -2.95 -5.89 -20.49
N ARG A 39 -1.82 -6.48 -20.13
CA ARG A 39 -1.59 -7.92 -20.28
C ARG A 39 -1.74 -8.62 -18.94
N ALA A 40 -2.57 -9.65 -18.89
CA ALA A 40 -2.71 -10.53 -17.72
C ALA A 40 -1.50 -11.49 -17.56
N GLY A 41 -0.45 -11.26 -18.34
CA GLY A 41 0.71 -12.13 -18.45
C GLY A 41 1.59 -12.19 -17.19
N ARG A 42 2.80 -12.67 -17.39
CA ARG A 42 3.76 -13.00 -16.32
C ARG A 42 4.58 -11.81 -15.85
N ALA A 43 4.59 -10.71 -16.60
CA ALA A 43 5.33 -9.51 -16.23
C ALA A 43 4.75 -8.87 -14.96
N ARG A 44 5.63 -8.32 -14.16
CA ARG A 44 5.36 -7.81 -12.81
C ARG A 44 5.98 -6.43 -12.65
N ILE A 45 5.55 -5.71 -11.61
CA ILE A 45 6.09 -4.41 -11.24
C ILE A 45 6.62 -4.46 -9.81
N ALA A 46 7.90 -4.10 -9.64
CA ALA A 46 8.46 -3.77 -8.35
C ALA A 46 8.42 -2.24 -8.13
N SER A 47 8.40 -1.82 -6.89
CA SER A 47 8.40 -0.40 -6.52
C SER A 47 9.37 -0.18 -5.36
N LEU A 48 10.49 0.51 -5.61
CA LEU A 48 11.48 0.86 -4.60
C LEU A 48 11.16 2.26 -4.08
N VAL A 49 10.49 2.34 -2.92
CA VAL A 49 9.95 3.58 -2.37
C VAL A 49 10.77 4.05 -1.18
N SER A 50 11.25 5.28 -1.25
CA SER A 50 11.81 5.98 -0.08
C SER A 50 10.71 6.76 0.61
N PHE A 51 10.26 6.26 1.77
CA PHE A 51 9.31 6.98 2.63
C PHE A 51 10.05 8.02 3.50
N ALA A 52 10.99 8.74 2.90
CA ALA A 52 11.95 9.62 3.53
C ALA A 52 11.35 10.71 4.43
N PRO A 53 12.13 11.18 5.40
CA PRO A 53 13.46 10.68 5.74
C PRO A 53 13.37 9.35 6.47
N THR A 54 14.15 8.33 6.05
CA THR A 54 14.03 6.98 6.62
C THR A 54 14.42 6.93 8.09
N ALA A 55 15.50 7.62 8.50
CA ALA A 55 15.92 7.71 9.89
C ALA A 55 15.02 8.58 10.77
N GLY A 56 14.36 9.57 10.18
CA GLY A 56 13.44 10.47 10.88
C GLY A 56 11.97 10.15 10.67
N ASN A 57 11.65 9.13 9.89
CA ASN A 57 10.26 8.76 9.60
C ASN A 57 9.63 8.07 10.80
N PRO A 58 8.56 8.64 11.38
CA PRO A 58 7.85 8.00 12.47
C PRO A 58 7.32 6.64 12.05
N ALA A 59 7.65 5.61 12.81
CA ALA A 59 7.26 4.23 12.48
C ALA A 59 5.74 4.03 12.42
N GLN A 60 4.97 4.89 13.07
CA GLN A 60 3.52 4.74 13.19
C GLN A 60 2.73 5.99 12.75
N GLY A 61 3.19 6.66 11.69
CA GLY A 61 2.54 7.85 11.17
C GLY A 61 2.97 9.14 11.85
N SER A 62 2.44 10.27 11.38
CA SER A 62 2.86 11.60 11.81
C SER A 62 1.73 12.63 11.67
N PRO A 63 1.85 13.80 12.37
CA PRO A 63 0.85 14.87 12.31
C PRO A 63 1.02 15.75 11.05
N THR A 64 1.15 15.14 9.87
CA THR A 64 1.19 15.82 8.57
C THR A 64 0.47 15.02 7.51
N ALA A 65 -0.20 15.70 6.58
CA ALA A 65 -0.78 15.08 5.39
C ALA A 65 0.22 15.05 4.22
N ASP A 66 1.36 15.75 4.33
CA ASP A 66 2.44 15.76 3.35
C ASP A 66 3.25 14.46 3.44
N TYR A 67 2.74 13.41 2.83
CA TYR A 67 3.25 12.05 2.90
C TYR A 67 2.99 11.31 1.58
N TYR A 68 3.90 10.44 1.15
CA TYR A 68 3.67 9.56 0.01
C TYR A 68 2.72 8.42 0.39
N ALA A 69 1.43 8.71 0.40
CA ALA A 69 0.39 7.73 0.66
C ALA A 69 0.09 6.93 -0.62
N LEU A 70 0.98 6.03 -0.99
CA LEU A 70 0.82 5.13 -2.15
C LEU A 70 -0.54 4.42 -2.11
N THR A 71 -1.28 4.44 -3.22
CA THR A 71 -2.64 3.89 -3.30
C THR A 71 -2.86 2.94 -4.48
N HIS A 72 -1.94 2.85 -5.44
CA HIS A 72 -2.08 2.03 -6.65
C HIS A 72 -1.50 0.61 -6.49
N TRP A 73 -1.74 -0.01 -5.33
CA TRP A 73 -1.30 -1.36 -4.99
C TRP A 73 -1.69 -2.43 -6.01
N ALA A 74 -2.79 -2.21 -6.75
CA ALA A 74 -3.31 -3.14 -7.73
C ALA A 74 -2.30 -3.50 -8.84
N TYR A 75 -1.32 -2.63 -9.11
CA TYR A 75 -0.32 -2.82 -10.17
C TYR A 75 1.03 -3.28 -9.64
N ILE A 76 1.26 -3.25 -8.32
CA ILE A 76 2.55 -3.58 -7.70
C ILE A 76 2.56 -5.03 -7.24
N ASP A 77 3.63 -5.76 -7.53
CA ASP A 77 3.84 -7.13 -7.06
C ASP A 77 4.73 -7.19 -5.82
N GLU A 78 5.73 -6.32 -5.76
CA GLU A 78 6.71 -6.27 -4.70
C GLU A 78 7.09 -4.82 -4.40
N LEU A 79 7.05 -4.43 -3.15
CA LEU A 79 7.52 -3.12 -2.68
C LEU A 79 8.82 -3.34 -1.91
N VAL A 80 9.85 -2.59 -2.27
CA VAL A 80 11.07 -2.49 -1.47
C VAL A 80 10.99 -1.21 -0.64
N PHE A 81 11.08 -1.35 0.67
CA PHE A 81 11.20 -0.21 1.58
C PHE A 81 12.62 0.33 1.48
N TRP A 82 12.81 1.24 0.50
CA TRP A 82 14.11 1.73 0.08
C TRP A 82 14.62 2.81 1.03
N GLY A 83 15.89 2.75 1.35
CA GLY A 83 16.60 3.73 2.15
C GLY A 83 17.82 3.11 2.81
N GLY A 84 18.31 3.80 3.83
CA GLY A 84 19.54 3.44 4.49
C GLY A 84 20.76 4.02 3.78
N SER A 85 21.83 4.14 4.52
CA SER A 85 23.14 4.63 4.09
C SER A 85 24.16 4.37 5.17
N ALA A 86 25.41 4.80 4.95
CA ALA A 86 26.45 4.76 6.00
C ALA A 86 26.05 5.55 7.27
N GLY A 87 25.27 6.63 7.12
CA GLY A 87 24.80 7.47 8.23
C GLY A 87 23.52 7.00 8.91
N GLU A 88 22.62 6.34 8.17
CA GLU A 88 21.30 5.90 8.66
C GLU A 88 21.30 4.45 9.16
N GLY A 89 22.29 3.66 8.76
CA GLY A 89 22.32 2.21 8.93
C GLY A 89 22.11 1.46 7.63
N ILE A 90 22.82 0.34 7.48
CA ILE A 90 22.87 -0.44 6.23
C ILE A 90 21.81 -1.55 6.17
N VAL A 91 21.04 -1.74 7.22
CA VAL A 91 19.89 -2.66 7.25
C VAL A 91 18.67 -1.85 7.64
N LEU A 92 17.66 -1.85 6.77
CA LEU A 92 16.42 -1.12 6.96
C LEU A 92 15.24 -2.07 6.86
N ALA A 93 14.59 -2.33 8.00
CA ALA A 93 13.32 -3.04 8.04
C ALA A 93 12.17 -2.07 7.69
N PRO A 94 11.14 -2.50 6.95
CA PRO A 94 9.96 -1.67 6.67
C PRO A 94 9.16 -1.43 7.94
N ASN A 95 8.50 -0.26 8.00
CA ASN A 95 7.60 0.05 9.11
C ASN A 95 6.25 -0.67 8.99
N ALA A 96 5.61 -0.95 10.12
CA ALA A 96 4.36 -1.68 10.19
C ALA A 96 3.22 -1.06 9.34
N PRO A 97 2.98 0.26 9.30
CA PRO A 97 1.93 0.85 8.46
C PRO A 97 2.06 0.54 6.97
N VAL A 98 3.28 0.52 6.44
CA VAL A 98 3.54 0.21 5.03
C VAL A 98 3.26 -1.26 4.76
N VAL A 99 3.76 -2.15 5.63
CA VAL A 99 3.53 -3.60 5.51
C VAL A 99 2.05 -3.93 5.64
N ASP A 100 1.34 -3.37 6.62
CA ASP A 100 -0.10 -3.60 6.83
C ASP A 100 -0.95 -3.15 5.63
N ALA A 101 -0.62 -1.99 5.02
CA ALA A 101 -1.32 -1.50 3.82
C ALA A 101 -1.03 -2.38 2.60
N ALA A 102 0.24 -2.72 2.36
CA ALA A 102 0.66 -3.58 1.27
C ALA A 102 0.04 -4.97 1.37
N HIS A 103 0.11 -5.60 2.54
CA HIS A 103 -0.46 -6.94 2.80
C HIS A 103 -1.97 -6.99 2.60
N ARG A 104 -2.72 -5.95 3.03
CA ARG A 104 -4.17 -5.83 2.76
C ARG A 104 -4.47 -5.86 1.28
N ASN A 105 -3.56 -5.38 0.46
CA ASN A 105 -3.64 -5.37 -0.99
C ASN A 105 -2.86 -6.52 -1.66
N GLY A 106 -2.33 -7.47 -0.89
CA GLY A 106 -1.62 -8.66 -1.38
C GLY A 106 -0.27 -8.36 -2.03
N VAL A 107 0.36 -7.26 -1.64
CA VAL A 107 1.70 -6.86 -2.09
C VAL A 107 2.74 -7.25 -1.05
N ARG A 108 3.79 -7.94 -1.48
CA ARG A 108 4.93 -8.27 -0.63
C ARG A 108 5.78 -7.03 -0.35
N VAL A 109 6.34 -6.94 0.85
CA VAL A 109 7.24 -5.86 1.24
C VAL A 109 8.59 -6.43 1.63
N LEU A 110 9.64 -5.93 1.01
CA LEU A 110 11.02 -6.30 1.33
C LEU A 110 11.70 -5.18 2.11
N GLY A 111 12.47 -5.57 3.11
CA GLY A 111 13.47 -4.70 3.72
C GLY A 111 14.70 -4.53 2.81
N ASN A 112 15.56 -3.62 3.16
CA ASN A 112 16.75 -3.29 2.38
C ASN A 112 18.04 -3.60 3.17
N VAL A 113 18.98 -4.29 2.53
CA VAL A 113 20.37 -4.40 2.96
C VAL A 113 21.22 -3.64 1.94
N PHE A 114 21.65 -2.45 2.31
CA PHE A 114 22.41 -1.56 1.42
C PHE A 114 23.83 -1.39 1.90
N LEU A 115 24.78 -1.92 1.12
CA LEU A 115 26.22 -1.74 1.30
C LEU A 115 26.65 -0.63 0.33
N PRO A 116 26.69 0.65 0.77
CA PRO A 116 26.84 1.77 -0.15
C PRO A 116 28.24 1.85 -0.75
N PRO A 117 28.41 2.56 -1.88
CA PRO A 117 29.71 2.90 -2.44
C PRO A 117 30.61 3.61 -1.41
N VAL A 118 31.93 3.40 -1.53
CA VAL A 118 32.93 4.06 -0.66
C VAL A 118 32.79 5.58 -0.70
N ALA A 119 32.47 6.14 -1.87
CA ALA A 119 32.23 7.59 -2.05
C ALA A 119 31.08 8.13 -1.17
N TYR A 120 30.15 7.27 -0.76
CA TYR A 120 29.03 7.60 0.14
C TYR A 120 29.20 7.00 1.54
N GLY A 121 30.45 6.80 1.98
CA GLY A 121 30.80 6.34 3.32
C GLY A 121 30.73 4.82 3.51
N GLY A 122 30.63 4.03 2.45
CA GLY A 122 30.69 2.57 2.50
C GLY A 122 32.05 2.05 2.94
N ASP A 123 32.07 0.89 3.57
CA ASP A 123 33.28 0.23 4.05
C ASP A 123 33.23 -1.26 3.67
N LEU A 124 34.21 -1.71 2.89
CA LEU A 124 34.31 -3.10 2.44
C LEU A 124 34.34 -4.12 3.59
N ARG A 125 34.80 -3.70 4.79
CA ARG A 125 34.72 -4.54 5.99
C ARG A 125 33.28 -4.93 6.31
N TRP A 126 32.31 -4.04 6.06
CA TRP A 126 30.91 -4.37 6.30
C TRP A 126 30.41 -5.48 5.38
N THR A 127 30.82 -5.45 4.10
CA THR A 127 30.50 -6.53 3.14
C THR A 127 31.14 -7.86 3.57
N ARG A 128 32.41 -7.83 4.00
CA ARG A 128 33.13 -9.04 4.49
C ARG A 128 32.50 -9.59 5.76
N ASP A 129 32.10 -8.73 6.69
CA ASP A 129 31.48 -9.14 7.94
C ASP A 129 30.05 -9.69 7.73
N LEU A 130 29.27 -9.15 6.76
CA LEU A 130 27.96 -9.68 6.37
C LEU A 130 28.03 -11.16 6.04
N VAL A 131 29.04 -11.54 5.26
CA VAL A 131 29.21 -12.90 4.74
C VAL A 131 30.16 -13.75 5.60
N ARG A 132 30.38 -13.34 6.85
CA ARG A 132 31.22 -14.08 7.79
C ARG A 132 30.56 -15.38 8.22
N ARG A 133 31.31 -16.47 8.21
CA ARG A 133 30.88 -17.75 8.76
C ARG A 133 31.30 -17.90 10.22
N ASP A 134 30.47 -18.62 10.98
CA ASP A 134 30.84 -19.09 12.33
C ASP A 134 31.75 -20.31 12.27
N SER A 135 32.15 -20.85 13.44
CA SER A 135 32.98 -22.04 13.57
C SER A 135 32.34 -23.32 13.00
N LEU A 136 31.04 -23.33 12.77
CA LEU A 136 30.25 -24.41 12.17
C LEU A 136 30.03 -24.21 10.67
N GLY A 137 30.61 -23.16 10.08
CA GLY A 137 30.48 -22.84 8.65
C GLY A 137 29.12 -22.19 8.27
N ARG A 138 28.28 -21.82 9.22
CA ARG A 138 26.97 -21.17 8.99
C ARG A 138 27.13 -19.66 8.85
N PHE A 139 26.10 -18.99 8.32
CA PHE A 139 26.04 -17.54 8.18
C PHE A 139 25.10 -16.92 9.26
N PRO A 140 25.61 -16.50 10.43
CA PRO A 140 24.77 -16.03 11.53
C PRO A 140 23.92 -14.81 11.15
N ILE A 141 24.44 -13.93 10.27
CA ILE A 141 23.68 -12.75 9.82
C ILE A 141 22.50 -13.16 8.93
N ALA A 142 22.62 -14.21 8.10
CA ALA A 142 21.50 -14.70 7.30
C ALA A 142 20.36 -15.22 8.20
N GLU A 143 20.67 -16.00 9.23
CA GLU A 143 19.70 -16.48 10.21
C GLU A 143 19.03 -15.32 10.94
N GLN A 144 19.79 -14.30 11.30
CA GLN A 144 19.30 -13.12 12.01
C GLN A 144 18.39 -12.24 11.12
N LEU A 145 18.72 -12.07 9.84
CA LEU A 145 17.87 -11.36 8.88
C LEU A 145 16.51 -12.06 8.69
N VAL A 146 16.50 -13.41 8.65
CA VAL A 146 15.26 -14.19 8.62
C VAL A 146 14.46 -13.96 9.91
N ARG A 147 15.12 -13.98 11.08
CA ARG A 147 14.47 -13.71 12.37
C ARG A 147 13.82 -12.34 12.40
N VAL A 148 14.53 -11.29 11.93
CA VAL A 148 14.00 -9.92 11.86
C VAL A 148 12.76 -9.84 10.98
N ALA A 149 12.83 -10.37 9.74
CA ALA A 149 11.71 -10.33 8.80
C ALA A 149 10.46 -11.03 9.38
N ARG A 150 10.65 -12.21 9.97
CA ARG A 150 9.54 -12.94 10.61
C ARG A 150 8.94 -12.20 11.81
N THR A 151 9.78 -11.57 12.61
CA THR A 151 9.34 -10.87 13.84
C THR A 151 8.54 -9.64 13.51
N TYR A 152 9.01 -8.82 12.57
CA TYR A 152 8.30 -7.61 12.16
C TYR A 152 7.22 -7.85 11.09
N GLY A 153 7.16 -9.05 10.50
CA GLY A 153 6.07 -9.49 9.64
C GLY A 153 6.14 -9.02 8.20
N PHE A 154 7.35 -8.85 7.64
CA PHE A 154 7.56 -8.53 6.23
C PHE A 154 8.18 -9.70 5.43
N ASP A 155 8.31 -9.57 4.10
CA ASP A 155 8.37 -10.72 3.20
C ASP A 155 9.76 -11.02 2.62
N GLY A 156 10.82 -10.40 3.11
CA GLY A 156 12.17 -10.71 2.65
C GLY A 156 13.09 -9.50 2.52
N TRP A 157 14.14 -9.63 1.68
CA TRP A 157 15.20 -8.66 1.62
C TRP A 157 15.62 -8.33 0.19
N PHE A 158 15.78 -7.05 -0.09
CA PHE A 158 16.51 -6.53 -1.23
C PHE A 158 17.95 -6.33 -0.81
N VAL A 159 18.89 -7.03 -1.48
CA VAL A 159 20.32 -6.98 -1.13
C VAL A 159 21.07 -6.22 -2.22
N ASN A 160 21.61 -5.07 -1.83
CA ASN A 160 22.37 -4.18 -2.69
C ASN A 160 23.82 -4.07 -2.19
N ALA A 161 24.79 -4.62 -2.94
CA ALA A 161 26.22 -4.65 -2.60
C ALA A 161 27.02 -3.77 -3.55
N GLU A 162 27.12 -2.46 -3.24
CA GLU A 162 27.80 -1.44 -4.06
C GLU A 162 29.15 -0.98 -3.49
N THR A 163 29.65 -1.63 -2.44
CA THR A 163 30.97 -1.29 -1.90
C THR A 163 32.06 -2.00 -2.71
N ASP A 164 32.82 -1.28 -3.51
CA ASP A 164 33.89 -1.85 -4.35
C ASP A 164 35.15 -2.25 -3.54
N GLY A 165 36.10 -2.91 -4.20
CA GLY A 165 37.36 -3.37 -3.65
C GLY A 165 37.36 -4.84 -3.21
N GLY A 166 36.32 -5.59 -3.51
CA GLY A 166 36.26 -7.03 -3.27
C GLY A 166 37.11 -7.87 -4.23
N ASP A 167 37.05 -9.18 -4.06
CA ASP A 167 37.70 -10.18 -4.87
C ASP A 167 36.79 -11.39 -5.14
N SER A 168 37.20 -12.31 -5.99
CA SER A 168 36.40 -13.50 -6.34
C SER A 168 36.08 -14.39 -5.14
N ALA A 169 36.89 -14.38 -4.10
CA ALA A 169 36.62 -15.13 -2.86
C ALA A 169 35.43 -14.46 -2.09
N LEU A 170 35.41 -13.15 -2.06
CA LEU A 170 34.26 -12.39 -1.48
C LEU A 170 32.98 -12.61 -2.29
N ALA A 171 33.05 -12.58 -3.63
CA ALA A 171 31.91 -12.87 -4.50
C ALA A 171 31.35 -14.28 -4.26
N THR A 172 32.23 -15.28 -4.19
CA THR A 172 31.83 -16.67 -3.89
C THR A 172 31.10 -16.72 -2.54
N ARG A 173 31.67 -16.08 -1.52
CA ARG A 173 31.08 -16.06 -0.17
C ARG A 173 29.75 -15.31 -0.12
N MET A 174 29.61 -14.22 -0.89
CA MET A 174 28.32 -13.49 -1.02
C MET A 174 27.25 -14.36 -1.66
N ARG A 175 27.58 -15.08 -2.73
CA ARG A 175 26.68 -16.04 -3.38
C ARG A 175 26.21 -17.14 -2.41
N GLU A 176 27.16 -17.72 -1.66
CA GLU A 176 26.84 -18.73 -0.64
C GLU A 176 25.98 -18.18 0.49
N PHE A 177 26.23 -16.93 0.92
CA PHE A 177 25.40 -16.21 1.89
C PHE A 177 23.98 -15.99 1.37
N LEU A 178 23.79 -15.51 0.13
CA LEU A 178 22.48 -15.32 -0.48
C LEU A 178 21.70 -16.64 -0.55
N ARG A 179 22.36 -17.73 -0.94
CA ARG A 179 21.74 -19.05 -0.95
C ARG A 179 21.30 -19.48 0.45
N ALA A 180 22.15 -19.29 1.45
CA ALA A 180 21.82 -19.62 2.84
C ALA A 180 20.66 -18.77 3.35
N LEU A 181 20.67 -17.46 3.07
CA LEU A 181 19.58 -16.54 3.42
C LEU A 181 18.26 -16.96 2.76
N ARG A 182 18.29 -17.27 1.46
CA ARG A 182 17.10 -17.73 0.72
C ARG A 182 16.59 -19.06 1.29
N ALA A 183 17.48 -20.04 1.47
CA ALA A 183 17.09 -21.36 1.98
C ALA A 183 16.50 -21.30 3.40
N ALA A 184 17.05 -20.46 4.28
CA ALA A 184 16.52 -20.23 5.61
C ALA A 184 15.17 -19.46 5.60
N GLY A 185 14.98 -18.59 4.62
CA GLY A 185 13.76 -17.79 4.47
C GLY A 185 12.61 -18.52 3.77
N GLU A 186 12.89 -19.46 2.87
CA GLU A 186 11.90 -20.17 2.03
C GLU A 186 10.77 -20.85 2.81
N PRO A 187 11.00 -21.56 3.94
CA PRO A 187 9.94 -22.15 4.75
C PRO A 187 8.98 -21.11 5.35
N HIS A 188 9.37 -19.85 5.36
CA HIS A 188 8.61 -18.72 5.88
C HIS A 188 8.03 -17.82 4.78
N GLY A 189 8.18 -18.23 3.50
CA GLY A 189 7.70 -17.47 2.35
C GLY A 189 8.50 -16.20 2.04
N LEU A 190 9.70 -16.03 2.64
CA LEU A 190 10.56 -14.87 2.41
C LEU A 190 11.21 -14.95 1.03
N ARG A 191 11.41 -13.79 0.41
CA ARG A 191 12.03 -13.63 -0.90
C ARG A 191 13.31 -12.83 -0.79
N ILE A 192 14.23 -13.12 -1.70
CA ILE A 192 15.51 -12.41 -1.82
C ILE A 192 15.62 -11.83 -3.22
N THR A 193 15.74 -10.51 -3.30
CA THR A 193 16.03 -9.78 -4.54
C THR A 193 17.48 -9.32 -4.52
N TRP A 194 18.23 -9.65 -5.56
CA TRP A 194 19.60 -9.21 -5.75
C TRP A 194 19.65 -8.00 -6.69
N TYR A 195 20.45 -6.99 -6.32
CA TYR A 195 20.74 -5.86 -7.19
C TYR A 195 22.01 -6.10 -8.01
N ASP A 196 21.96 -5.74 -9.29
CA ASP A 196 23.04 -5.89 -10.28
C ASP A 196 24.19 -4.90 -10.02
N ALA A 197 24.95 -5.11 -8.95
CA ALA A 197 26.12 -4.31 -8.61
C ALA A 197 27.40 -5.14 -8.51
N MET A 198 27.54 -6.01 -7.49
CA MET A 198 28.69 -6.89 -7.36
C MET A 198 28.64 -7.99 -8.43
N ASN A 199 29.76 -8.22 -9.12
CA ASN A 199 29.91 -9.29 -10.09
C ASN A 199 30.74 -10.49 -9.52
N SER A 200 30.92 -11.55 -10.31
CA SER A 200 31.61 -12.79 -9.91
C SER A 200 33.09 -12.61 -9.58
N THR A 201 33.68 -11.47 -9.94
CA THR A 201 35.08 -11.13 -9.55
C THR A 201 35.14 -10.41 -8.21
N GLY A 202 33.98 -10.09 -7.58
CA GLY A 202 33.87 -9.34 -6.35
C GLY A 202 33.98 -7.83 -6.51
N ARG A 203 34.12 -7.36 -7.75
CA ARG A 203 34.13 -5.94 -8.09
C ARG A 203 32.70 -5.43 -8.27
N VAL A 204 32.49 -4.17 -8.01
CA VAL A 204 31.28 -3.47 -8.41
C VAL A 204 31.40 -3.07 -9.88
N GLY A 205 30.42 -3.48 -10.66
CA GLY A 205 30.40 -3.19 -12.08
C GLY A 205 28.98 -3.45 -12.60
N TRP A 206 28.12 -2.46 -12.43
CA TRP A 206 26.74 -2.49 -12.85
C TRP A 206 26.63 -2.92 -14.32
N GLN A 207 26.11 -4.13 -14.56
CA GLN A 207 26.11 -4.74 -15.89
C GLN A 207 24.99 -4.19 -16.78
N GLY A 208 23.88 -3.70 -16.21
CA GLY A 208 22.66 -3.40 -16.94
C GLY A 208 22.12 -4.63 -17.69
N ALA A 209 22.40 -5.81 -17.19
CA ALA A 209 22.06 -7.09 -17.80
C ALA A 209 22.19 -8.25 -16.82
N LEU A 210 21.50 -9.33 -17.07
CA LEU A 210 21.91 -10.64 -16.59
C LEU A 210 22.87 -11.24 -17.60
N ASN A 211 24.12 -11.52 -17.20
CA ASN A 211 25.16 -12.05 -18.08
C ASN A 211 26.14 -13.00 -17.33
N ALA A 212 27.21 -13.43 -17.99
CA ALA A 212 28.19 -14.37 -17.41
C ALA A 212 28.88 -13.85 -16.14
N LEU A 213 28.92 -12.52 -15.93
CA LEU A 213 29.60 -11.94 -14.76
C LEU A 213 28.71 -11.89 -13.51
N ASN A 214 27.36 -11.96 -13.64
CA ASN A 214 26.45 -11.84 -12.50
C ASN A 214 25.39 -12.95 -12.40
N GLN A 215 25.26 -13.81 -13.42
CA GLN A 215 24.24 -14.87 -13.44
C GLN A 215 24.30 -15.80 -12.22
N GLU A 216 25.48 -16.02 -11.64
CA GLU A 216 25.66 -16.91 -10.49
C GLU A 216 25.03 -16.37 -9.19
N PHE A 217 24.70 -15.05 -9.11
CA PHE A 217 23.92 -14.48 -8.01
C PHE A 217 22.40 -14.70 -8.20
N TYR A 218 21.99 -15.13 -9.38
CA TYR A 218 20.60 -15.47 -9.68
C TYR A 218 20.37 -16.98 -9.69
N GLU A 219 21.17 -17.71 -10.46
CA GLU A 219 21.15 -19.15 -10.59
C GLU A 219 22.57 -19.67 -10.79
N ASP A 220 23.00 -20.64 -10.01
CA ASP A 220 24.27 -21.30 -10.22
C ASP A 220 24.09 -22.81 -10.37
N ARG A 221 25.21 -23.59 -10.42
CA ARG A 221 25.17 -25.05 -10.61
C ARG A 221 24.38 -25.79 -9.52
N ALA A 222 24.22 -25.22 -8.34
CA ALA A 222 23.49 -25.81 -7.22
C ALA A 222 22.02 -25.35 -7.16
N GLY A 223 21.58 -24.51 -8.09
CA GLY A 223 20.21 -23.99 -8.19
C GLY A 223 20.07 -22.52 -7.82
N LYS A 224 18.89 -22.15 -7.40
CA LYS A 224 18.51 -20.76 -7.08
C LYS A 224 19.39 -20.15 -5.99
N VAL A 225 19.90 -18.93 -6.28
CA VAL A 225 20.65 -18.10 -5.35
C VAL A 225 19.80 -16.93 -4.85
N ALA A 226 19.23 -16.16 -5.77
CA ALA A 226 18.20 -15.15 -5.46
C ALA A 226 16.88 -15.49 -6.15
N ASP A 227 15.75 -14.97 -5.64
CA ASP A 227 14.45 -15.18 -6.24
C ASP A 227 14.24 -14.28 -7.46
N THR A 228 14.77 -13.07 -7.41
CA THR A 228 14.68 -12.06 -8.49
C THR A 228 15.98 -11.27 -8.58
N VAL A 229 16.20 -10.64 -9.73
CA VAL A 229 17.31 -9.71 -9.96
C VAL A 229 16.78 -8.36 -10.43
N PHE A 230 17.19 -7.31 -9.75
CA PHE A 230 16.96 -5.94 -10.16
C PHE A 230 18.14 -5.50 -11.03
N VAL A 231 17.88 -5.39 -12.35
CA VAL A 231 18.89 -5.07 -13.36
C VAL A 231 19.14 -3.56 -13.36
N ASP A 232 20.39 -3.17 -13.22
CA ASP A 232 20.80 -1.76 -13.12
C ASP A 232 20.32 -0.89 -14.31
N PHE A 233 20.22 0.40 -14.08
CA PHE A 233 19.70 1.42 -15.02
C PHE A 233 20.44 1.53 -16.35
N ARG A 234 21.63 0.94 -16.47
CA ARG A 234 22.46 0.95 -17.68
C ARG A 234 22.02 -0.03 -18.76
N TRP A 235 20.88 -0.70 -18.55
CA TRP A 235 20.32 -1.63 -19.54
C TRP A 235 20.05 -0.96 -20.90
N THR A 236 20.18 -1.77 -21.95
CA THR A 236 19.82 -1.41 -23.32
C THR A 236 18.76 -2.41 -23.84
N PRO A 237 18.07 -2.11 -24.98
CA PRO A 237 17.15 -3.07 -25.59
C PRO A 237 17.80 -4.45 -25.79
N ASP A 238 19.01 -4.48 -26.33
CA ASP A 238 19.73 -5.73 -26.63
C ASP A 238 20.11 -6.48 -25.35
N THR A 239 20.57 -5.76 -24.31
CA THR A 239 20.94 -6.40 -23.05
C THR A 239 19.73 -6.96 -22.32
N LEU A 240 18.55 -6.33 -22.38
CA LEU A 240 17.32 -6.89 -21.80
C LEU A 240 16.85 -8.14 -22.53
N VAL A 241 16.87 -8.14 -23.86
CA VAL A 241 16.51 -9.32 -24.67
C VAL A 241 17.47 -10.48 -24.36
N ALA A 242 18.79 -10.22 -24.32
CA ALA A 242 19.79 -11.22 -23.99
C ALA A 242 19.64 -11.76 -22.55
N SER A 243 19.33 -10.87 -21.60
CA SER A 243 19.08 -11.22 -20.19
C SER A 243 17.88 -12.14 -20.04
N GLY A 244 16.76 -11.80 -20.69
CA GLY A 244 15.57 -12.65 -20.70
C GLY A 244 15.85 -14.03 -21.30
N ALA A 245 16.56 -14.08 -22.44
CA ALA A 245 16.95 -15.34 -23.07
C ALA A 245 17.92 -16.16 -22.19
N LEU A 246 18.79 -15.50 -21.44
CA LEU A 246 19.68 -16.20 -20.49
C LEU A 246 18.88 -16.78 -19.31
N ALA A 247 17.96 -16.01 -18.73
CA ALA A 247 17.08 -16.51 -17.68
C ALA A 247 16.32 -17.77 -18.13
N ASP A 248 15.72 -17.74 -19.32
CA ASP A 248 14.99 -18.88 -19.89
C ASP A 248 15.91 -20.11 -20.08
N ARG A 249 17.17 -19.91 -20.54
CA ARG A 249 18.17 -21.01 -20.66
C ARG A 249 18.57 -21.61 -19.31
N LEU A 250 18.55 -20.79 -18.25
CA LEU A 250 18.81 -21.23 -16.88
C LEU A 250 17.60 -21.94 -16.25
N GLY A 251 16.48 -22.10 -16.99
CA GLY A 251 15.25 -22.69 -16.47
C GLY A 251 14.45 -21.76 -15.56
N ARG A 252 14.78 -20.45 -15.58
CA ARG A 252 14.13 -19.41 -14.78
C ARG A 252 13.22 -18.54 -15.66
N SER A 253 12.28 -17.85 -15.05
CA SER A 253 11.42 -16.93 -15.78
C SER A 253 12.13 -15.62 -16.07
N ARG A 254 12.11 -15.15 -17.34
CA ARG A 254 12.57 -13.79 -17.68
C ARG A 254 11.84 -12.70 -16.89
N HIS A 255 10.64 -12.98 -16.40
CA HIS A 255 9.85 -12.06 -15.59
C HIS A 255 10.26 -12.05 -14.10
N GLU A 256 11.29 -12.77 -13.72
CA GLU A 256 11.99 -12.61 -12.44
C GLU A 256 13.14 -11.58 -12.53
N LEU A 257 13.38 -11.01 -13.72
CA LEU A 257 14.28 -9.89 -13.94
C LEU A 257 13.48 -8.58 -13.97
N TRP A 258 13.95 -7.59 -13.19
CA TRP A 258 13.33 -6.29 -13.07
C TRP A 258 14.21 -5.23 -13.73
N ALA A 259 13.85 -4.76 -14.93
CA ALA A 259 14.55 -3.63 -15.54
C ALA A 259 14.34 -2.37 -14.70
N ALA A 260 15.41 -1.77 -14.21
CA ALA A 260 15.32 -0.55 -13.40
C ALA A 260 14.79 0.63 -14.21
N VAL A 261 13.77 1.30 -13.69
CA VAL A 261 13.20 2.53 -14.24
C VAL A 261 13.38 3.63 -13.21
N ASP A 262 14.26 4.57 -13.53
CA ASP A 262 14.52 5.73 -12.66
C ASP A 262 13.43 6.78 -12.83
N THR A 263 12.72 7.06 -11.74
CA THR A 263 11.70 8.11 -11.68
C THR A 263 12.09 9.24 -10.73
N GLU A 264 13.31 9.18 -10.17
CA GLU A 264 13.82 10.23 -9.31
C GLU A 264 13.88 11.57 -10.05
N SER A 265 13.49 12.64 -9.40
CA SER A 265 13.40 14.01 -9.90
C SER A 265 12.29 14.29 -10.91
N ARG A 266 11.75 13.29 -11.62
CA ARG A 266 10.82 13.49 -12.75
C ARG A 266 9.44 12.85 -12.57
N GLY A 267 9.32 11.80 -11.74
CA GLY A 267 8.06 11.07 -11.60
C GLY A 267 7.56 10.51 -12.93
N TRP A 268 6.32 10.83 -13.32
CA TRP A 268 5.71 10.39 -14.57
C TRP A 268 6.32 11.01 -15.84
N ASP A 269 7.17 12.03 -15.72
CA ASP A 269 7.87 12.68 -16.83
C ASP A 269 9.30 12.11 -17.04
N ALA A 270 9.60 10.97 -16.43
CA ALA A 270 10.86 10.28 -16.61
C ALA A 270 11.01 9.77 -18.06
N ASP A 271 12.20 9.98 -18.63
CA ASP A 271 12.52 9.49 -19.96
C ASP A 271 12.87 8.00 -19.92
N VAL A 272 11.99 7.17 -20.46
CA VAL A 272 12.14 5.71 -20.44
C VAL A 272 11.96 5.13 -21.83
N ARG A 273 12.90 4.29 -22.25
CA ARG A 273 12.80 3.53 -23.51
C ARG A 273 11.82 2.36 -23.38
N TRP A 274 10.55 2.67 -23.22
CA TRP A 274 9.49 1.70 -22.92
C TRP A 274 9.41 0.52 -23.89
N ASP A 275 9.66 0.75 -25.20
CA ASP A 275 9.61 -0.33 -26.19
C ASP A 275 10.61 -1.45 -25.93
N ALA A 276 11.69 -1.17 -25.19
CA ALA A 276 12.69 -2.16 -24.79
C ALA A 276 12.18 -3.10 -23.67
N ILE A 277 11.26 -2.63 -22.84
CA ILE A 277 10.70 -3.40 -21.72
C ILE A 277 9.33 -3.96 -22.11
N VAL A 278 8.48 -3.07 -22.65
CA VAL A 278 7.09 -3.34 -23.00
C VAL A 278 6.88 -2.99 -24.48
N PRO A 279 7.19 -3.89 -25.41
CA PRO A 279 6.95 -3.67 -26.83
C PRO A 279 5.47 -3.35 -27.12
N ARG A 280 5.19 -2.57 -28.16
CA ARG A 280 3.80 -2.23 -28.54
C ARG A 280 2.98 -3.48 -28.88
N SER A 281 3.62 -4.53 -29.36
CA SER A 281 3.00 -5.83 -29.65
C SER A 281 3.82 -6.97 -29.04
N GLY A 282 3.18 -8.09 -28.74
CA GLY A 282 3.83 -9.24 -28.11
C GLY A 282 3.93 -9.11 -26.59
N ASP A 283 4.68 -10.00 -25.96
CA ASP A 283 4.87 -10.05 -24.52
C ASP A 283 5.90 -9.02 -24.03
N HIS A 284 5.87 -8.71 -22.74
CA HIS A 284 6.94 -7.98 -22.09
C HIS A 284 8.27 -8.72 -22.23
N VAL A 285 9.35 -7.98 -22.48
CA VAL A 285 10.70 -8.55 -22.60
C VAL A 285 11.16 -9.10 -21.26
N VAL A 286 10.99 -8.32 -20.19
CA VAL A 286 11.23 -8.66 -18.79
C VAL A 286 10.21 -7.92 -17.93
N SER A 287 10.21 -8.12 -16.61
CA SER A 287 9.51 -7.26 -15.67
C SER A 287 10.27 -5.93 -15.48
N TYR A 288 9.69 -4.97 -14.76
CA TYR A 288 10.38 -3.72 -14.46
C TYR A 288 10.12 -3.25 -13.03
N GLY A 289 11.01 -2.41 -12.52
CA GLY A 289 10.90 -1.86 -11.19
C GLY A 289 11.14 -0.35 -11.18
N PHE A 290 10.20 0.39 -10.60
CA PHE A 290 10.36 1.82 -10.38
C PHE A 290 11.31 2.07 -9.23
N TYR A 291 12.29 2.92 -9.47
CA TYR A 291 13.14 3.48 -8.45
C TYR A 291 12.62 4.87 -8.10
N ARG A 292 12.25 5.04 -6.83
CA ARG A 292 11.79 6.29 -6.22
C ARG A 292 10.52 6.89 -6.83
N PRO A 293 9.43 6.09 -7.00
CA PRO A 293 8.17 6.61 -7.55
C PRO A 293 7.51 7.67 -6.65
N GLU A 294 7.94 7.85 -5.39
CA GLU A 294 7.49 8.95 -4.53
C GLU A 294 7.85 10.33 -5.09
N TRP A 295 8.65 10.41 -6.14
CA TRP A 295 8.89 11.66 -6.86
C TRP A 295 7.66 12.15 -7.64
N THR A 296 6.61 11.33 -7.82
CA THR A 296 5.29 11.82 -8.24
C THR A 296 4.76 12.91 -7.31
N ARG A 297 5.15 12.88 -6.04
CA ARG A 297 4.86 13.87 -5.02
C ARG A 297 6.03 14.85 -4.82
N ASN A 298 7.26 14.34 -4.70
CA ASN A 298 8.40 15.12 -4.24
C ASN A 298 8.78 16.28 -5.19
N HIS A 299 8.52 16.15 -6.49
CA HIS A 299 8.77 17.20 -7.48
C HIS A 299 7.64 18.25 -7.56
N LEU A 300 6.50 18.03 -6.90
CA LEU A 300 5.39 18.96 -6.91
C LEU A 300 5.67 20.19 -6.07
N THR A 301 5.29 21.37 -6.56
CA THR A 301 5.27 22.61 -5.78
C THR A 301 4.11 22.62 -4.79
N ASP A 302 2.90 22.24 -5.25
CA ASP A 302 1.74 21.98 -4.39
C ASP A 302 1.73 20.50 -4.01
N ARG A 303 2.04 20.19 -2.74
CA ARG A 303 2.04 18.84 -2.17
C ARG A 303 0.78 18.54 -1.36
N SER A 304 -0.28 19.31 -1.58
CA SER A 304 -1.58 18.98 -1.00
C SER A 304 -1.99 17.55 -1.38
N PRO A 305 -2.75 16.84 -0.53
CA PRO A 305 -3.21 15.50 -0.84
C PRO A 305 -3.93 15.40 -2.19
N GLY A 306 -4.73 16.40 -2.56
CA GLY A 306 -5.45 16.44 -3.84
C GLY A 306 -4.50 16.52 -5.03
N ALA A 307 -3.52 17.42 -5.00
CA ALA A 307 -2.53 17.59 -6.07
C ALA A 307 -1.65 16.33 -6.20
N PHE A 308 -1.20 15.77 -5.06
CA PHE A 308 -0.42 14.54 -5.06
C PHE A 308 -1.21 13.37 -5.69
N HIS A 309 -2.43 13.09 -5.24
CA HIS A 309 -3.19 11.95 -5.80
C HIS A 309 -3.55 12.13 -7.27
N HIS A 310 -3.74 13.36 -7.74
CA HIS A 310 -3.92 13.63 -9.17
C HIS A 310 -2.64 13.28 -9.97
N ALA A 311 -1.48 13.67 -9.48
CA ALA A 311 -0.20 13.32 -10.11
C ALA A 311 0.08 11.80 -10.04
N ASP A 312 -0.26 11.17 -8.92
CA ASP A 312 -0.10 9.72 -8.75
C ASP A 312 -1.08 8.93 -9.65
N ASP A 313 -2.33 9.37 -9.79
CA ASP A 313 -3.28 8.79 -10.75
C ASP A 313 -2.73 8.91 -12.19
N ARG A 314 -2.13 10.04 -12.56
CA ARG A 314 -1.47 10.23 -13.87
C ARG A 314 -0.29 9.28 -14.07
N PHE A 315 0.55 9.09 -13.06
CA PHE A 315 1.68 8.17 -13.09
C PHE A 315 1.22 6.73 -13.35
N TRP A 316 0.21 6.25 -12.60
CA TRP A 316 -0.23 4.86 -12.64
C TRP A 316 -1.23 4.56 -13.76
N THR A 317 -2.10 5.51 -14.16
CA THR A 317 -3.19 5.29 -15.10
C THR A 317 -3.05 6.05 -16.42
N GLY A 318 -2.12 7.00 -16.49
CA GLY A 318 -1.83 7.78 -17.70
C GLY A 318 -2.60 9.10 -17.78
N GLU A 319 -2.32 9.86 -18.83
CA GLU A 319 -2.87 11.22 -19.04
C GLU A 319 -4.39 11.29 -19.13
N SER A 320 -5.02 10.22 -19.63
CA SER A 320 -6.48 10.16 -19.72
C SER A 320 -7.13 10.07 -18.33
N LEU A 321 -6.39 9.72 -17.28
CA LEU A 321 -6.90 9.39 -15.95
C LEU A 321 -8.02 8.34 -16.02
N ASP A 322 -8.00 7.48 -17.05
CA ASP A 322 -8.97 6.43 -17.28
C ASP A 322 -8.29 5.17 -17.84
N PRO A 323 -8.07 4.14 -17.03
CA PRO A 323 -7.40 2.93 -17.48
C PRO A 323 -8.16 2.15 -18.56
N ALA A 324 -9.47 2.41 -18.76
CA ALA A 324 -10.22 1.82 -19.86
C ALA A 324 -10.01 2.54 -21.20
N ARG A 325 -9.50 3.77 -21.16
CA ARG A 325 -9.28 4.63 -22.33
C ARG A 325 -7.86 5.20 -22.32
N PRO A 326 -6.82 4.35 -22.50
CA PRO A 326 -5.44 4.81 -22.55
C PRO A 326 -5.30 5.96 -23.56
N ALA A 327 -4.57 7.02 -23.17
CA ALA A 327 -4.28 8.11 -24.10
C ALA A 327 -3.44 7.58 -25.27
N PRO A 328 -3.71 8.01 -26.50
CA PRO A 328 -2.85 7.66 -27.61
C PRO A 328 -1.47 8.30 -27.38
N GLU A 329 -0.44 7.48 -27.43
CA GLU A 329 0.98 7.84 -27.60
C GLU A 329 1.52 9.01 -26.75
N GLY A 330 1.62 8.81 -25.42
CA GLY A 330 2.50 9.60 -24.57
C GLY A 330 3.90 8.98 -24.45
N SER A 331 4.90 9.77 -24.08
CA SER A 331 6.24 9.26 -23.70
C SER A 331 6.19 8.32 -22.50
N TRP A 332 5.25 8.56 -21.57
CA TRP A 332 5.03 7.76 -20.38
C TRP A 332 4.04 6.62 -20.63
N ARG A 333 4.47 5.36 -20.40
CA ARG A 333 3.57 4.19 -20.42
C ARG A 333 3.15 3.86 -19.02
N ALA A 334 1.99 4.38 -18.64
CA ALA A 334 1.43 4.14 -17.33
C ALA A 334 1.17 2.64 -17.07
N PRO A 335 1.46 2.13 -15.86
CA PRO A 335 1.28 0.72 -15.51
C PRO A 335 -0.08 0.13 -15.88
N ALA A 336 -1.17 0.83 -15.63
CA ALA A 336 -2.53 0.39 -15.96
C ALA A 336 -2.76 0.13 -17.46
N THR A 337 -1.93 0.68 -18.34
CA THR A 337 -2.05 0.49 -19.79
C THR A 337 -1.30 -0.74 -20.30
N VAL A 338 -0.43 -1.32 -19.49
CA VAL A 338 0.47 -2.42 -19.91
C VAL A 338 0.42 -3.65 -19.01
N VAL A 339 -0.01 -3.52 -17.75
CA VAL A 339 -0.11 -4.60 -16.77
C VAL A 339 -1.55 -4.70 -16.26
N ALA A 340 -2.08 -5.92 -16.16
CA ALA A 340 -3.38 -6.16 -15.54
C ALA A 340 -3.34 -5.81 -14.04
N ASP A 341 -4.38 -5.14 -13.58
CA ASP A 341 -4.59 -4.89 -12.15
C ASP A 341 -4.91 -6.18 -11.39
N ARG A 342 -4.71 -6.15 -10.08
CA ARG A 342 -5.02 -7.26 -9.17
C ARG A 342 -5.86 -6.76 -8.02
N SER A 343 -6.71 -7.64 -7.48
CA SER A 343 -7.60 -7.33 -6.37
C SER A 343 -7.53 -8.40 -5.29
N THR A 344 -7.78 -8.00 -4.04
CA THR A 344 -7.93 -8.88 -2.87
C THR A 344 -9.37 -8.93 -2.36
N VAL A 345 -10.31 -8.30 -3.07
CA VAL A 345 -11.71 -8.22 -2.64
C VAL A 345 -12.45 -9.51 -3.04
N ALA A 346 -12.27 -10.57 -2.23
CA ALA A 346 -12.76 -11.92 -2.53
C ALA A 346 -13.69 -12.51 -1.47
N GLY A 347 -14.07 -11.76 -0.43
CA GLY A 347 -14.92 -12.27 0.65
C GLY A 347 -15.79 -11.19 1.29
N LEU A 348 -16.85 -11.64 1.94
CA LEU A 348 -17.74 -10.80 2.75
C LEU A 348 -17.33 -10.86 4.24
N PRO A 349 -17.50 -9.78 5.00
CA PRO A 349 -17.95 -8.47 4.56
C PRO A 349 -16.85 -7.69 3.83
N PHE A 350 -17.24 -6.80 2.93
CA PHE A 350 -16.34 -5.84 2.27
C PHE A 350 -16.84 -4.42 2.52
N ALA A 351 -15.94 -3.50 2.84
CA ALA A 351 -16.22 -2.07 2.89
C ALA A 351 -15.01 -1.23 2.50
N CYS A 352 -15.30 -0.05 1.94
CA CYS A 352 -14.35 0.99 1.57
C CYS A 352 -14.98 2.36 1.90
N SER A 353 -14.27 3.18 2.67
CA SER A 353 -14.63 4.58 2.93
C SER A 353 -13.78 5.56 2.12
N PHE A 354 -13.03 5.06 1.14
CA PHE A 354 -12.12 5.80 0.28
C PHE A 354 -10.97 6.47 1.06
N ASN A 355 -10.66 5.98 2.26
CA ASN A 355 -9.58 6.51 3.09
C ASN A 355 -8.22 6.14 2.49
N THR A 356 -7.44 7.15 2.14
CA THR A 356 -6.10 7.02 1.52
C THR A 356 -4.99 6.75 2.52
N GLY A 357 -5.26 6.77 3.83
CA GLY A 357 -4.24 6.65 4.88
C GLY A 357 -3.54 7.95 5.23
N HIS A 358 -4.03 9.08 4.73
CA HIS A 358 -3.67 10.42 5.18
C HIS A 358 -4.83 11.41 4.95
N GLY A 359 -4.75 12.57 5.53
CA GLY A 359 -5.76 13.60 5.37
C GLY A 359 -5.45 14.88 6.10
N LEU A 360 -6.18 15.94 5.73
CA LEU A 360 -6.11 17.25 6.37
C LEU A 360 -6.87 17.27 7.69
N ARG A 361 -7.87 16.37 7.82
CA ARG A 361 -8.79 16.23 8.93
C ARG A 361 -9.14 14.76 9.14
N TRP A 362 -9.67 14.44 10.33
CA TRP A 362 -10.28 13.15 10.57
C TRP A 362 -11.80 13.29 10.71
N TYR A 363 -12.51 12.48 9.95
CA TYR A 363 -13.98 12.46 9.92
C TYR A 363 -14.53 11.18 10.55
N GLU A 364 -15.61 11.31 11.31
CA GLU A 364 -16.45 10.23 11.80
C GLU A 364 -17.92 10.54 11.52
N ASN A 365 -18.57 9.68 10.74
CA ASN A 365 -19.97 9.87 10.33
C ASN A 365 -20.24 11.25 9.70
N GLY A 366 -19.33 11.71 8.85
CA GLY A 366 -19.41 12.99 8.17
C GLY A 366 -19.15 14.21 9.05
N ARG A 367 -18.64 14.02 10.27
CA ARG A 367 -18.29 15.12 11.18
C ARG A 367 -16.80 15.16 11.41
N VAL A 368 -16.23 16.34 11.41
CA VAL A 368 -14.83 16.55 11.79
C VAL A 368 -14.67 16.28 13.29
N THR A 369 -13.85 15.31 13.65
CA THR A 369 -13.47 15.01 15.04
C THR A 369 -12.03 15.40 15.34
N SER A 370 -11.21 15.65 14.31
CA SER A 370 -9.91 16.30 14.45
C SER A 370 -9.67 17.20 13.24
N ASP A 371 -9.40 18.47 13.49
CA ASP A 371 -9.02 19.48 12.49
C ASP A 371 -7.51 19.63 12.44
N ALA A 372 -6.82 18.51 12.30
CA ALA A 372 -5.37 18.46 12.19
C ALA A 372 -4.96 17.44 11.13
N PRO A 373 -3.91 17.72 10.36
CA PRO A 373 -3.39 16.80 9.37
C PRO A 373 -2.80 15.54 10.02
N TRP A 374 -2.84 14.45 9.29
CA TRP A 374 -2.35 13.16 9.77
C TRP A 374 -1.98 12.25 8.61
N ASN A 375 -1.14 11.25 8.87
CA ASN A 375 -0.92 10.10 8.01
C ASN A 375 -0.69 8.83 8.82
N HIS A 376 -1.15 7.71 8.30
CA HIS A 376 -0.85 6.35 8.73
C HIS A 376 -1.36 5.37 7.66
N LEU A 377 -0.48 4.79 6.85
CA LEU A 377 -0.88 3.89 5.74
C LEU A 377 -1.67 2.67 6.20
N GLY A 378 -1.40 2.13 7.38
CA GLY A 378 -2.13 0.98 7.92
C GLY A 378 -3.63 1.21 8.09
N LEU A 379 -4.09 2.48 8.13
CA LEU A 379 -5.51 2.85 8.16
C LEU A 379 -6.14 2.97 6.76
N GLN A 380 -5.34 2.82 5.71
CA GLN A 380 -5.80 2.92 4.32
C GLN A 380 -6.82 1.82 3.99
N ASP A 381 -7.77 2.16 3.15
CA ASP A 381 -8.74 1.22 2.62
C ASP A 381 -8.19 0.43 1.42
N ARG A 382 -8.88 -0.64 1.05
CA ARG A 382 -8.75 -1.26 -0.26
C ARG A 382 -9.45 -0.36 -1.27
N LEU A 383 -8.68 0.60 -1.81
CA LEU A 383 -9.19 1.58 -2.76
C LEU A 383 -9.47 0.94 -4.12
N PRO A 384 -10.36 1.53 -4.96
CA PRO A 384 -10.54 1.08 -6.33
C PRO A 384 -9.20 1.04 -7.08
N GLY A 385 -8.87 -0.11 -7.67
CA GLY A 385 -7.62 -0.27 -8.43
C GLY A 385 -7.64 0.39 -9.80
N ARG A 386 -8.86 0.58 -10.37
CA ARG A 386 -9.09 1.11 -11.72
C ARG A 386 -9.56 2.55 -11.66
N ARG A 387 -8.82 3.42 -11.04
CA ARG A 387 -9.16 4.84 -10.92
C ARG A 387 -8.78 5.60 -12.20
N TRP A 388 -9.75 6.26 -12.89
CA TRP A 388 -11.17 6.04 -12.73
C TRP A 388 -11.78 5.59 -14.05
N VAL A 389 -12.26 4.37 -14.12
CA VAL A 389 -13.04 3.93 -15.29
C VAL A 389 -14.37 4.64 -15.24
N VAL A 390 -14.59 5.52 -16.22
CA VAL A 390 -15.82 6.31 -16.34
C VAL A 390 -16.45 6.07 -17.69
N ASP A 391 -17.69 5.57 -17.69
CA ASP A 391 -18.47 5.37 -18.91
C ASP A 391 -19.67 6.31 -18.96
N THR A 392 -19.80 7.06 -20.06
CA THR A 392 -20.89 8.00 -20.33
C THR A 392 -20.98 8.27 -21.83
N ALA A 393 -22.19 8.45 -22.33
CA ALA A 393 -22.44 8.97 -23.68
C ALA A 393 -22.31 10.50 -23.77
N GLY A 394 -22.20 11.18 -22.62
CA GLY A 394 -22.07 12.64 -22.52
C GLY A 394 -20.64 13.09 -22.25
N ALA A 395 -20.51 14.35 -21.83
CA ALA A 395 -19.23 14.87 -21.35
C ALA A 395 -18.78 14.13 -20.09
N ARG A 396 -17.50 13.73 -20.03
CA ARG A 396 -16.91 13.07 -18.88
C ARG A 396 -16.78 14.06 -17.72
N PRO A 397 -17.40 13.79 -16.55
CA PRO A 397 -17.18 14.60 -15.36
C PRO A 397 -15.79 14.36 -14.77
N SER A 398 -15.36 15.25 -13.89
CA SER A 398 -14.21 15.01 -13.03
C SER A 398 -14.57 13.94 -11.98
N VAL A 399 -13.71 12.96 -11.82
CA VAL A 399 -13.80 11.91 -10.80
C VAL A 399 -12.46 11.85 -10.08
N THR A 400 -12.44 12.21 -8.79
CA THR A 400 -11.20 12.38 -8.02
C THR A 400 -11.40 11.95 -6.57
N LEU A 401 -10.29 11.76 -5.85
CA LEU A 401 -10.32 11.74 -4.38
C LEU A 401 -10.48 13.18 -3.86
N ASP A 402 -11.36 13.36 -2.89
CA ASP A 402 -11.64 14.65 -2.23
C ASP A 402 -11.20 14.60 -0.76
N PHE A 403 -10.50 15.64 -0.32
CA PHE A 403 -9.99 15.81 1.03
C PHE A 403 -10.68 16.94 1.80
N ALA A 404 -11.66 17.60 1.17
CA ALA A 404 -12.42 18.67 1.78
C ALA A 404 -13.57 18.17 2.65
N ASP A 405 -14.18 17.03 2.28
CA ASP A 405 -15.27 16.41 3.02
C ASP A 405 -15.23 14.88 2.88
N ALA A 406 -15.49 14.17 3.97
CA ALA A 406 -15.47 12.71 4.01
C ALA A 406 -16.52 12.16 5.01
N TRP A 407 -16.97 10.94 4.77
CA TRP A 407 -17.80 10.21 5.73
C TRP A 407 -16.97 9.70 6.90
N ARG A 408 -15.78 9.11 6.58
CA ARG A 408 -14.87 8.52 7.56
C ARG A 408 -13.43 8.63 7.07
N GLY A 409 -12.49 8.77 7.99
CA GLY A 409 -11.07 8.89 7.66
C GLY A 409 -10.71 10.26 7.11
N GLY A 410 -9.93 10.33 6.03
CA GLY A 410 -9.38 11.58 5.49
C GLY A 410 -9.92 12.01 4.14
N SER A 411 -10.66 11.16 3.43
CA SER A 411 -11.06 11.41 2.04
C SER A 411 -12.35 10.70 1.61
N SER A 412 -12.91 11.12 0.50
CA SER A 412 -14.07 10.52 -0.18
C SER A 412 -13.84 10.53 -1.70
N LEU A 413 -14.71 9.87 -2.46
CA LEU A 413 -14.75 9.99 -3.91
C LEU A 413 -15.66 11.16 -4.30
N LEU A 414 -15.18 12.05 -5.17
CA LEU A 414 -15.92 13.19 -5.71
C LEU A 414 -16.19 13.01 -7.20
N VAL A 415 -17.43 13.20 -7.60
CA VAL A 415 -17.85 13.37 -9.00
C VAL A 415 -18.39 14.78 -9.18
N SER A 416 -17.79 15.54 -10.09
CA SER A 416 -18.19 16.93 -10.33
C SER A 416 -18.17 17.30 -11.81
N GLY A 417 -19.13 18.11 -12.24
CA GLY A 417 -19.27 18.58 -13.62
C GLY A 417 -20.73 18.58 -14.11
N SER A 418 -20.93 18.98 -15.34
CA SER A 418 -22.26 18.96 -15.98
C SER A 418 -22.57 17.57 -16.52
N LEU A 419 -23.64 16.95 -16.02
CA LEU A 419 -24.07 15.62 -16.47
C LEU A 419 -25.10 15.77 -17.59
N THR A 420 -24.71 15.46 -18.83
CA THR A 420 -25.58 15.48 -20.01
C THR A 420 -26.16 14.10 -20.34
N ALA A 421 -25.64 13.06 -19.74
CA ALA A 421 -26.09 11.66 -19.84
C ALA A 421 -25.77 10.94 -18.51
N PRO A 422 -26.33 9.74 -18.27
CA PRO A 422 -25.94 8.92 -17.14
C PRO A 422 -24.42 8.64 -17.13
N VAL A 423 -23.82 8.70 -15.95
CA VAL A 423 -22.38 8.48 -15.74
C VAL A 423 -22.20 7.24 -14.87
N THR A 424 -21.50 6.24 -15.39
CA THR A 424 -21.08 5.06 -14.66
C THR A 424 -19.65 5.25 -14.18
N VAL A 425 -19.40 5.08 -12.87
CA VAL A 425 -18.07 5.04 -12.29
C VAL A 425 -17.80 3.62 -11.80
N GLY A 426 -16.84 2.94 -12.45
CA GLY A 426 -16.34 1.64 -12.00
C GLY A 426 -15.57 1.79 -10.70
N LEU A 427 -15.91 0.99 -9.68
CA LEU A 427 -15.30 1.08 -8.36
C LEU A 427 -14.34 -0.08 -8.09
N HIS A 428 -14.84 -1.27 -7.89
CA HIS A 428 -14.02 -2.40 -7.47
C HIS A 428 -14.18 -3.61 -8.39
N SER A 429 -13.06 -4.25 -8.72
CA SER A 429 -13.04 -5.64 -9.21
C SER A 429 -13.09 -6.56 -7.99
N THR A 430 -14.01 -7.53 -7.99
CA THR A 430 -14.30 -8.34 -6.81
C THR A 430 -14.53 -9.82 -7.18
N ARG A 431 -14.58 -10.68 -6.17
CA ARG A 431 -15.10 -12.07 -6.22
C ARG A 431 -15.93 -12.34 -4.97
N LEU A 432 -17.02 -11.57 -4.80
CA LEU A 432 -17.85 -11.65 -3.60
C LEU A 432 -18.98 -12.68 -3.79
N PRO A 433 -19.05 -13.73 -2.97
CA PRO A 433 -20.17 -14.67 -3.00
C PRO A 433 -21.43 -13.97 -2.46
N LEU A 434 -22.51 -13.98 -3.26
CA LEU A 434 -23.77 -13.34 -2.88
C LEU A 434 -24.77 -14.36 -2.32
N THR A 435 -25.36 -14.04 -1.19
CA THR A 435 -26.41 -14.82 -0.52
C THR A 435 -27.77 -14.11 -0.66
N ARG A 436 -28.84 -14.76 -0.22
CA ARG A 436 -30.17 -14.13 -0.14
C ARG A 436 -30.20 -12.95 0.86
N GLY A 437 -29.31 -12.97 1.86
CA GLY A 437 -29.19 -11.90 2.85
C GLY A 437 -28.28 -10.77 2.42
N SER A 438 -27.54 -10.92 1.33
CA SER A 438 -26.56 -9.94 0.91
C SER A 438 -27.20 -8.62 0.51
N VAL A 439 -26.55 -7.54 0.93
CA VAL A 439 -26.96 -6.16 0.65
C VAL A 439 -25.74 -5.33 0.27
N VAL A 440 -25.97 -4.32 -0.54
CA VAL A 440 -25.02 -3.24 -0.79
C VAL A 440 -25.52 -1.96 -0.15
N GLU A 441 -24.66 -1.26 0.57
CA GLU A 441 -24.95 0.06 1.15
C GLU A 441 -23.96 1.09 0.61
N LEU A 442 -24.49 2.27 0.31
CA LEU A 442 -23.73 3.46 -0.07
C LEU A 442 -23.97 4.54 0.98
N VAL A 443 -22.92 5.25 1.35
CA VAL A 443 -23.05 6.52 2.06
C VAL A 443 -22.58 7.62 1.11
N HIS A 444 -23.49 8.54 0.76
CA HIS A 444 -23.21 9.58 -0.22
C HIS A 444 -23.77 10.93 0.20
N ALA A 445 -23.25 12.00 -0.38
CA ALA A 445 -23.73 13.35 -0.19
C ALA A 445 -23.84 14.07 -1.53
N THR A 446 -24.86 14.93 -1.66
CA THR A 446 -25.05 15.79 -2.83
C THR A 446 -24.83 17.22 -2.41
N GLY A 447 -23.76 17.85 -2.91
CA GLY A 447 -23.46 19.26 -2.66
C GLY A 447 -24.24 20.19 -3.56
N SER A 448 -24.47 19.80 -4.82
CA SER A 448 -25.31 20.54 -5.76
C SER A 448 -25.92 19.64 -6.84
N GLY A 449 -27.04 20.06 -7.39
CA GLY A 449 -27.80 19.37 -8.43
C GLY A 449 -28.58 18.15 -7.93
N PRO A 450 -29.79 17.90 -8.45
CA PRO A 450 -30.52 16.67 -8.15
C PRO A 450 -29.88 15.47 -8.85
N VAL A 451 -29.68 14.38 -8.12
CA VAL A 451 -29.12 13.14 -8.67
C VAL A 451 -29.94 11.92 -8.27
N THR A 452 -30.02 10.96 -9.19
CA THR A 452 -30.45 9.59 -8.92
C THR A 452 -29.22 8.71 -8.94
N VAL A 453 -29.12 7.81 -7.95
CA VAL A 453 -27.97 6.90 -7.80
C VAL A 453 -28.46 5.46 -7.87
N GLU A 454 -27.79 4.66 -8.69
CA GLU A 454 -27.98 3.22 -8.78
C GLU A 454 -26.64 2.50 -8.52
N VAL A 455 -26.73 1.28 -8.02
CA VAL A 455 -25.56 0.40 -7.87
C VAL A 455 -25.52 -0.60 -9.00
N GLY A 456 -24.37 -0.71 -9.66
CA GLY A 456 -24.07 -1.75 -10.64
C GLY A 456 -23.37 -2.92 -9.99
N VAL A 457 -23.89 -4.14 -10.19
CA VAL A 457 -23.26 -5.39 -9.77
C VAL A 457 -23.11 -6.27 -11.01
N ALA A 458 -21.87 -6.60 -11.37
CA ALA A 458 -21.62 -7.54 -12.45
C ALA A 458 -21.49 -8.94 -11.88
N THR A 459 -22.32 -9.89 -12.35
CA THR A 459 -22.27 -11.30 -11.94
C THR A 459 -21.58 -12.21 -12.95
N ARG A 460 -20.90 -11.64 -13.94
CA ARG A 460 -19.94 -12.29 -14.84
C ARG A 460 -18.86 -11.28 -15.20
N GLU A 461 -17.68 -11.79 -15.51
CA GLU A 461 -16.59 -10.97 -16.04
C GLU A 461 -16.85 -10.60 -17.51
N PRO A 462 -16.24 -9.53 -18.05
CA PRO A 462 -16.15 -9.31 -19.50
C PRO A 462 -15.52 -10.52 -20.19
N SER A 463 -15.90 -10.79 -21.44
CA SER A 463 -15.38 -11.95 -22.19
C SER A 463 -13.94 -11.75 -22.66
N ALA A 464 -13.52 -10.49 -22.83
CA ALA A 464 -12.17 -10.14 -23.26
C ALA A 464 -11.73 -8.77 -22.68
N PRO A 465 -10.41 -8.50 -22.62
CA PRO A 465 -9.87 -7.20 -22.25
C PRO A 465 -10.47 -6.06 -23.08
N GLY A 466 -10.84 -4.97 -22.40
CA GLY A 466 -11.42 -3.79 -23.01
C GLY A 466 -12.90 -3.89 -23.37
N GLU A 467 -13.56 -4.97 -23.05
CA GLU A 467 -15.02 -5.07 -23.19
C GLU A 467 -15.73 -4.41 -22.00
N PRO A 468 -16.91 -3.82 -22.23
CA PRO A 468 -17.72 -3.23 -21.16
C PRO A 468 -18.09 -4.27 -20.08
N VAL A 469 -18.07 -3.83 -18.82
CA VAL A 469 -18.50 -4.66 -17.69
C VAL A 469 -20.03 -4.80 -17.72
N PRO A 470 -20.59 -6.03 -17.72
CA PRO A 470 -22.04 -6.27 -17.84
C PRO A 470 -22.74 -6.10 -16.49
N TYR A 471 -23.00 -4.85 -16.08
CA TYR A 471 -23.66 -4.54 -14.82
C TYR A 471 -25.16 -4.83 -14.83
N THR A 472 -25.66 -5.45 -13.77
CA THR A 472 -27.06 -5.41 -13.37
C THR A 472 -27.25 -4.19 -12.48
N TRP A 473 -28.15 -3.28 -12.87
CA TRP A 473 -28.40 -2.03 -12.15
C TRP A 473 -29.52 -2.21 -11.13
N LEU A 474 -29.24 -1.81 -9.89
CA LEU A 474 -30.15 -1.90 -8.76
C LEU A 474 -30.44 -0.49 -8.26
N ARG A 475 -31.74 -0.16 -8.14
CA ARG A 475 -32.17 1.09 -7.52
C ARG A 475 -31.87 1.05 -6.03
N THR A 476 -31.35 2.15 -5.53
CA THR A 476 -31.10 2.30 -4.11
C THR A 476 -32.32 2.94 -3.44
N GLY A 477 -32.80 2.32 -2.36
CA GLY A 477 -33.79 2.90 -1.47
C GLY A 477 -33.12 3.64 -0.33
N SER A 478 -33.64 4.79 0.06
CA SER A 478 -33.23 5.48 1.30
C SER A 478 -33.60 4.60 2.50
N THR A 479 -32.63 4.23 3.33
CA THR A 479 -32.90 3.51 4.58
C THR A 479 -33.24 4.51 5.68
N GLY A 480 -34.55 4.73 5.87
CA GLY A 480 -35.11 5.53 6.96
C GLY A 480 -35.34 6.99 6.60
N ALA A 481 -36.37 7.56 7.23
CA ALA A 481 -36.69 8.99 7.28
C ALA A 481 -35.67 9.75 8.18
N GLY A 482 -34.38 9.41 8.09
CA GLY A 482 -33.30 10.26 8.53
C GLY A 482 -33.20 11.36 7.49
N ALA A 483 -33.85 12.53 7.75
CA ALA A 483 -33.45 13.78 7.14
C ALA A 483 -31.92 13.75 7.01
N ALA A 484 -31.39 14.30 5.90
CA ALA A 484 -29.95 14.54 5.79
C ALA A 484 -29.53 15.08 7.16
N GLY A 485 -28.76 14.29 7.91
CA GLY A 485 -28.27 14.76 9.20
C GLY A 485 -27.57 16.08 8.97
N ALA A 486 -27.26 16.85 10.00
CA ALA A 486 -26.59 18.14 9.89
C ALA A 486 -25.33 18.14 8.99
N THR A 487 -24.89 16.97 8.52
CA THR A 487 -23.72 16.75 7.65
C THR A 487 -24.05 16.57 6.16
N GLY A 488 -25.32 16.47 5.76
CA GLY A 488 -25.70 16.22 4.36
C GLY A 488 -25.49 14.79 3.84
N TRP A 489 -24.82 13.91 4.58
CA TRP A 489 -24.59 12.52 4.21
C TRP A 489 -25.84 11.66 4.40
N ARG A 490 -26.08 10.76 3.45
CA ARG A 490 -27.23 9.85 3.44
C ARG A 490 -26.79 8.42 3.18
N THR A 491 -27.47 7.46 3.80
CA THR A 491 -27.29 6.04 3.50
C THR A 491 -28.36 5.57 2.53
N ALA A 492 -27.93 4.92 1.47
CA ALA A 492 -28.78 4.29 0.47
C ALA A 492 -28.44 2.79 0.39
N ARG A 493 -29.46 1.94 0.19
CA ARG A 493 -29.30 0.49 0.25
C ARG A 493 -30.00 -0.19 -0.91
N ALA A 494 -29.42 -1.29 -1.42
CA ALA A 494 -30.08 -2.20 -2.33
C ALA A 494 -29.89 -3.65 -1.86
N ALA A 495 -30.96 -4.45 -1.93
CA ALA A 495 -30.93 -5.88 -1.65
C ALA A 495 -30.32 -6.62 -2.85
N LEU A 496 -29.41 -7.56 -2.59
CA LEU A 496 -28.78 -8.40 -3.60
C LEU A 496 -29.45 -9.79 -3.73
N ALA A 497 -30.60 -9.99 -3.05
CA ALA A 497 -31.37 -11.23 -3.11
C ALA A 497 -31.68 -11.74 -4.54
N PRO A 498 -31.96 -10.88 -5.55
CA PRO A 498 -32.15 -11.34 -6.94
C PRO A 498 -30.89 -11.94 -7.58
N LEU A 499 -29.71 -11.68 -7.00
CA LEU A 499 -28.41 -12.16 -7.46
C LEU A 499 -27.84 -13.27 -6.57
N ALA A 500 -28.62 -13.80 -5.62
CA ALA A 500 -28.21 -14.83 -4.69
C ALA A 500 -27.69 -16.10 -5.41
N GLY A 501 -26.63 -16.70 -4.86
CA GLY A 501 -25.96 -17.88 -5.43
C GLY A 501 -24.96 -17.54 -6.55
N ARG A 502 -24.82 -16.26 -6.91
CA ARG A 502 -23.83 -15.78 -7.89
C ARG A 502 -22.63 -15.14 -7.19
N THR A 503 -21.57 -14.94 -7.94
CA THR A 503 -20.40 -14.15 -7.52
C THR A 503 -20.51 -12.75 -8.12
N ALA A 504 -20.29 -11.69 -7.33
CA ALA A 504 -20.12 -10.34 -7.85
C ALA A 504 -18.65 -10.15 -8.26
N TYR A 505 -18.43 -9.89 -9.55
CA TYR A 505 -17.11 -9.68 -10.14
C TYR A 505 -16.70 -8.20 -10.24
N ALA A 506 -17.67 -7.30 -10.27
CA ALA A 506 -17.41 -5.88 -10.26
C ALA A 506 -18.56 -5.10 -9.59
N LEU A 507 -18.18 -3.97 -8.97
CA LEU A 507 -19.08 -3.00 -8.36
C LEU A 507 -18.89 -1.64 -9.02
N ALA A 508 -20.01 -0.93 -9.28
CA ALA A 508 -20.03 0.41 -9.84
C ALA A 508 -21.17 1.25 -9.25
N VAL A 509 -21.12 2.55 -9.47
CA VAL A 509 -22.27 3.44 -9.28
C VAL A 509 -22.63 4.09 -10.61
N ARG A 510 -23.93 4.30 -10.83
CA ARG A 510 -24.43 5.10 -11.94
C ARG A 510 -25.17 6.31 -11.38
N ILE A 511 -24.75 7.48 -11.85
CA ILE A 511 -25.30 8.77 -11.45
C ILE A 511 -26.03 9.37 -12.63
N THR A 512 -27.28 9.75 -12.41
CA THR A 512 -28.12 10.40 -13.42
C THR A 512 -28.63 11.71 -12.85
N ALA A 513 -28.56 12.76 -13.65
CA ALA A 513 -29.13 14.07 -13.34
C ALA A 513 -29.97 14.58 -14.52
N PRO A 514 -30.89 15.54 -14.34
CA PRO A 514 -31.50 16.25 -15.45
C PRO A 514 -30.45 16.82 -16.41
N GLY A 515 -30.65 16.71 -17.72
CA GLY A 515 -29.65 17.00 -18.73
C GLY A 515 -28.98 18.36 -18.56
N GLY A 516 -27.64 18.39 -18.59
CA GLY A 516 -26.84 19.60 -18.44
C GLY A 516 -26.72 20.16 -17.02
N THR A 517 -27.25 19.47 -16.01
CA THR A 517 -27.15 19.91 -14.62
C THR A 517 -25.72 19.81 -14.11
N ALA A 518 -25.22 20.89 -13.52
CA ALA A 518 -23.96 20.87 -12.77
C ALA A 518 -24.16 20.13 -11.44
N VAL A 519 -23.36 19.10 -11.24
CA VAL A 519 -23.44 18.20 -10.09
C VAL A 519 -22.14 18.25 -9.29
N VAL A 520 -22.30 18.24 -7.97
CA VAL A 520 -21.24 17.93 -7.00
C VAL A 520 -21.76 16.80 -6.12
N TRP A 521 -21.27 15.60 -6.33
CA TRP A 521 -21.69 14.40 -5.61
C TRP A 521 -20.49 13.66 -5.02
N ARG A 522 -20.63 13.19 -3.78
CA ARG A 522 -19.60 12.45 -3.06
C ARG A 522 -20.08 11.08 -2.67
N LEU A 523 -19.18 10.09 -2.79
CA LEU A 523 -19.35 8.77 -2.20
C LEU A 523 -18.37 8.64 -1.02
N GLY A 524 -18.91 8.58 0.18
CA GLY A 524 -18.16 8.51 1.42
C GLY A 524 -17.92 7.08 1.92
N ALA A 525 -18.77 6.12 1.51
CA ALA A 525 -18.56 4.71 1.79
C ALA A 525 -19.37 3.83 0.84
N LEU A 526 -18.81 2.65 0.56
CA LEU A 526 -19.44 1.52 -0.10
C LEU A 526 -19.22 0.29 0.75
N SER A 527 -20.26 -0.52 1.00
CA SER A 527 -20.10 -1.83 1.64
C SER A 527 -20.99 -2.88 1.01
N VAL A 528 -20.52 -4.14 1.05
CA VAL A 528 -21.29 -5.34 0.70
C VAL A 528 -21.18 -6.32 1.86
N HIS A 529 -22.32 -6.74 2.40
CA HIS A 529 -22.36 -7.64 3.56
C HIS A 529 -23.66 -8.45 3.59
N ASP A 530 -23.70 -9.50 4.36
CA ASP A 530 -24.94 -10.20 4.71
C ASP A 530 -25.73 -9.35 5.71
N GLY A 531 -26.99 -9.09 5.42
CA GLY A 531 -27.82 -8.05 6.04
C GLY A 531 -27.98 -8.09 7.57
N ALA A 532 -27.58 -9.19 8.22
CA ALA A 532 -27.44 -9.22 9.67
C ALA A 532 -26.23 -8.37 10.06
N ARG A 533 -26.46 -7.18 10.64
CA ARG A 533 -25.38 -6.40 11.23
C ARG A 533 -24.67 -7.25 12.28
N THR A 534 -23.39 -7.49 12.05
CA THR A 534 -22.51 -8.11 13.03
C THR A 534 -22.52 -7.29 14.33
N ARG A 535 -22.36 -7.97 15.46
CA ARG A 535 -22.16 -7.29 16.75
C ARG A 535 -20.96 -6.37 16.64
N ARG A 536 -21.03 -5.22 17.32
CA ARG A 536 -19.87 -4.31 17.44
C ARG A 536 -18.65 -5.11 17.94
N PRO A 537 -17.45 -4.78 17.48
CA PRO A 537 -16.23 -5.42 17.99
C PRO A 537 -16.12 -5.21 19.50
N ALA A 538 -15.48 -6.18 20.16
CA ALA A 538 -15.21 -6.06 21.59
C ALA A 538 -14.21 -4.91 21.84
N PRO A 539 -14.34 -4.17 22.96
CA PRO A 539 -13.40 -3.12 23.30
C PRO A 539 -12.00 -3.68 23.59
N PRO A 540 -10.94 -2.91 23.30
CA PRO A 540 -9.59 -3.27 23.73
C PRO A 540 -9.52 -3.48 25.25
N LEU A 541 -8.59 -4.31 25.71
CA LEU A 541 -8.43 -4.64 27.12
C LEU A 541 -7.18 -3.94 27.69
N ALA A 542 -7.31 -3.46 28.93
CA ALA A 542 -6.22 -2.91 29.74
C ALA A 542 -5.30 -1.91 28.99
N PRO A 543 -5.86 -0.84 28.38
CA PRO A 543 -5.00 0.17 27.79
C PRO A 543 -4.13 0.84 28.87
N ALA A 544 -2.85 1.01 28.56
CA ALA A 544 -1.86 1.58 29.46
C ALA A 544 -1.02 2.65 28.77
N VAL A 545 -0.48 3.56 29.56
CA VAL A 545 0.62 4.44 29.19
C VAL A 545 1.90 3.79 29.71
N ASP A 546 2.67 3.15 28.81
CA ASP A 546 3.85 2.37 29.18
C ASP A 546 5.05 3.28 29.48
N ALA A 547 5.15 4.38 28.74
CA ALA A 547 6.19 5.40 28.94
C ALA A 547 5.70 6.77 28.49
N ALA A 548 6.16 7.82 29.16
CA ALA A 548 5.89 9.20 28.79
C ALA A 548 7.05 10.12 29.15
N ALA A 549 7.41 10.99 28.19
CA ALA A 549 8.23 12.17 28.43
C ALA A 549 7.35 13.42 28.39
N ARG A 550 7.62 14.40 29.24
CA ARG A 550 6.87 15.67 29.33
C ARG A 550 7.83 16.83 29.20
N GLN A 551 7.49 17.75 28.32
CA GLN A 551 8.26 18.97 28.12
C GLN A 551 7.33 20.07 27.59
N ASP A 552 7.44 21.27 28.12
CA ASP A 552 6.76 22.50 27.65
C ASP A 552 5.25 22.32 27.42
N GLY A 553 4.57 21.64 28.36
CA GLY A 553 3.13 21.40 28.27
C GLY A 553 2.73 20.40 27.18
N ARG A 554 3.67 19.59 26.71
CA ARG A 554 3.44 18.49 25.76
C ARG A 554 3.91 17.16 26.35
N ALA A 555 3.33 16.07 25.86
CA ALA A 555 3.73 14.72 26.25
C ALA A 555 3.99 13.85 25.01
N TRP A 556 5.09 13.14 25.02
CA TRP A 556 5.43 12.07 24.08
C TRP A 556 5.20 10.76 24.81
N LEU A 557 4.31 9.91 24.29
CA LEU A 557 3.90 8.73 25.06
C LEU A 557 3.79 7.48 24.19
N ARG A 558 4.08 6.35 24.82
CA ARG A 558 3.83 5.02 24.29
C ARG A 558 2.59 4.46 24.96
N LEU A 559 1.62 4.06 24.14
CA LEU A 559 0.40 3.41 24.58
C LEU A 559 0.42 1.96 24.13
N SER A 560 -0.05 1.07 24.97
CA SER A 560 -0.35 -0.32 24.60
C SER A 560 -1.70 -0.78 25.15
N TRP A 561 -2.21 -1.84 24.56
CA TRP A 561 -3.43 -2.52 24.99
C TRP A 561 -3.39 -4.00 24.58
N ARG A 562 -4.29 -4.79 25.08
CA ARG A 562 -4.49 -6.15 24.60
C ARG A 562 -5.70 -6.21 23.69
N ALA A 563 -5.60 -6.98 22.60
CA ALA A 563 -6.76 -7.31 21.79
C ALA A 563 -7.77 -8.08 22.64
N ALA A 564 -9.04 -7.71 22.57
CA ALA A 564 -10.08 -8.63 23.03
C ALA A 564 -10.02 -9.88 22.14
N GLY A 565 -10.11 -11.06 22.74
CA GLY A 565 -10.07 -12.32 21.98
C GLY A 565 -11.10 -12.31 20.83
N SER A 566 -10.94 -13.23 19.88
CA SER A 566 -11.81 -13.38 18.71
C SER A 566 -13.27 -13.64 19.16
N GLY A 567 -13.98 -12.56 19.45
CA GLY A 567 -15.41 -12.57 19.73
C GLY A 567 -16.22 -12.76 18.43
N PRO A 568 -17.56 -12.83 18.54
CA PRO A 568 -18.45 -12.99 17.38
C PRO A 568 -18.30 -11.93 16.28
N GLY A 569 -17.60 -10.82 16.55
CA GLY A 569 -17.32 -9.74 15.59
C GLY A 569 -16.01 -9.90 14.79
N GLY A 570 -15.28 -11.01 14.94
CA GLY A 570 -14.00 -11.22 14.27
C GLY A 570 -12.84 -10.39 14.84
N ARG A 571 -11.70 -10.40 14.14
CA ARG A 571 -10.53 -9.59 14.46
C ARG A 571 -10.78 -8.13 14.05
N PRO A 572 -10.43 -7.13 14.90
CA PRO A 572 -10.48 -5.73 14.48
C PRO A 572 -9.64 -5.47 13.24
N ARG A 573 -10.16 -4.63 12.35
CA ARG A 573 -9.43 -4.10 11.19
C ARG A 573 -8.27 -3.21 11.64
N HIS A 574 -8.56 -2.31 12.61
CA HIS A 574 -7.59 -1.41 13.23
C HIS A 574 -8.12 -0.90 14.57
N TYR A 575 -7.29 -0.17 15.27
CA TYR A 575 -7.64 0.56 16.48
C TYR A 575 -7.48 2.07 16.23
N GLU A 576 -8.35 2.86 16.86
CA GLU A 576 -8.29 4.31 16.86
C GLU A 576 -8.05 4.81 18.28
N VAL A 577 -7.16 5.78 18.40
CA VAL A 577 -6.83 6.44 19.67
C VAL A 577 -7.33 7.87 19.62
N HIS A 578 -8.16 8.23 20.59
CA HIS A 578 -8.72 9.56 20.74
C HIS A 578 -8.32 10.14 22.08
N ARG A 579 -8.19 11.45 22.13
CA ARG A 579 -8.12 12.19 23.38
C ARG A 579 -9.53 12.65 23.76
N VAL A 580 -9.87 12.48 25.03
CA VAL A 580 -11.06 13.10 25.63
C VAL A 580 -10.66 14.50 26.11
N LEU A 581 -11.37 15.52 25.64
CA LEU A 581 -11.15 16.90 26.02
C LEU A 581 -11.94 17.24 27.28
N PRO A 582 -11.54 18.32 28.03
CA PRO A 582 -12.25 18.71 29.26
C PRO A 582 -13.73 19.07 29.06
N ASP A 583 -14.11 19.49 27.86
CA ASP A 583 -15.50 19.78 27.48
C ASP A 583 -16.31 18.52 27.10
N GLY A 584 -15.71 17.32 27.22
CA GLY A 584 -16.29 16.05 26.81
C GLY A 584 -16.17 15.75 25.31
N GLY A 585 -15.63 16.66 24.52
CA GLY A 585 -15.31 16.44 23.12
C GLY A 585 -14.21 15.39 22.93
N ARG A 586 -14.08 14.88 21.71
CA ARG A 586 -13.03 13.92 21.35
C ARG A 586 -12.21 14.45 20.19
N ARG A 587 -10.92 14.17 20.24
CA ARG A 587 -9.97 14.48 19.17
C ARG A 587 -9.24 13.21 18.76
N PHE A 588 -9.26 12.86 17.49
CA PHE A 588 -8.46 11.77 16.93
C PHE A 588 -6.97 12.11 17.04
N LEU A 589 -6.18 11.18 17.54
CA LEU A 589 -4.73 11.32 17.70
C LEU A 589 -3.94 10.42 16.74
N GLY A 590 -4.53 9.31 16.32
CA GLY A 590 -3.91 8.32 15.46
C GLY A 590 -4.59 6.96 15.56
N GLY A 591 -4.11 6.01 14.82
CA GLY A 591 -4.60 4.63 14.87
C GLY A 591 -3.53 3.65 14.37
N THR A 592 -3.76 2.36 14.58
CA THR A 592 -2.82 1.30 14.20
C THR A 592 -3.55 -0.03 13.99
N CYS A 593 -3.01 -0.89 13.15
CA CYS A 593 -3.48 -2.28 13.03
C CYS A 593 -2.98 -3.16 14.19
N GLY A 594 -1.90 -2.76 14.87
CA GLY A 594 -1.33 -3.42 16.03
C GLY A 594 -1.98 -3.00 17.36
N THR A 595 -1.36 -3.39 18.46
CA THR A 595 -1.85 -3.13 19.83
C THR A 595 -0.98 -2.14 20.61
N ALA A 596 -0.19 -1.34 19.91
CA ALA A 596 0.63 -0.29 20.50
C ALA A 596 0.68 0.93 19.58
N LEU A 597 0.69 2.13 20.14
CA LEU A 597 0.78 3.39 19.39
C LEU A 597 1.66 4.40 20.12
N TYR A 598 2.60 4.97 19.37
CA TYR A 598 3.38 6.13 19.81
C TYR A 598 2.66 7.42 19.43
N LEU A 599 2.50 8.32 20.38
CA LEU A 599 1.88 9.64 20.21
C LEU A 599 2.92 10.74 20.45
N PRO A 600 3.33 11.48 19.40
CA PRO A 600 4.29 12.56 19.53
C PRO A 600 3.61 13.87 19.96
N GLY A 601 4.13 14.49 21.02
CA GLY A 601 3.84 15.89 21.36
C GLY A 601 2.39 16.23 21.65
N VAL A 602 1.63 15.37 22.33
CA VAL A 602 0.24 15.63 22.73
C VAL A 602 0.20 16.86 23.66
N PRO A 603 -0.51 17.95 23.29
CA PRO A 603 -0.53 19.17 24.11
C PRO A 603 -1.42 19.02 25.34
N ARG A 604 -1.05 19.66 26.45
CA ARG A 604 -1.91 19.81 27.63
C ARG A 604 -3.09 20.72 27.30
N ALA A 605 -4.31 20.31 27.66
CA ALA A 605 -5.49 21.13 27.45
C ALA A 605 -5.75 22.01 28.68
N GLY A 606 -5.40 23.29 28.56
CA GLY A 606 -5.56 24.24 29.66
C GLY A 606 -4.82 23.81 30.92
N ARG A 607 -5.54 23.76 32.04
CA ARG A 607 -5.00 23.39 33.37
C ARG A 607 -5.42 21.98 33.80
N GLU A 608 -5.74 21.09 32.86
CA GLU A 608 -6.11 19.72 33.20
C GLU A 608 -5.00 19.03 34.04
N ARG A 609 -5.40 18.23 35.01
CA ARG A 609 -4.44 17.45 35.83
C ARG A 609 -4.01 16.16 35.15
N ALA A 610 -4.88 15.60 34.28
CA ALA A 610 -4.60 14.39 33.54
C ALA A 610 -5.19 14.46 32.13
N ALA A 611 -4.47 13.90 31.16
CA ALA A 611 -4.95 13.66 29.81
C ALA A 611 -5.59 12.27 29.73
N VAL A 612 -6.85 12.17 29.30
CA VAL A 612 -7.57 10.90 29.14
C VAL A 612 -7.54 10.47 27.70
N PHE A 613 -7.20 9.19 27.45
CA PHE A 613 -7.17 8.57 26.13
C PHE A 613 -8.20 7.48 26.04
N GLU A 614 -8.89 7.40 24.89
CA GLU A 614 -9.78 6.33 24.51
C GLU A 614 -9.17 5.52 23.40
N VAL A 615 -9.11 4.21 23.55
CA VAL A 615 -8.75 3.24 22.50
C VAL A 615 -10.00 2.50 22.08
N ARG A 616 -10.26 2.42 20.79
CA ARG A 616 -11.45 1.79 20.20
C ARG A 616 -11.04 0.81 19.11
N ALA A 617 -11.64 -0.36 19.09
CA ALA A 617 -11.52 -1.30 17.99
C ALA A 617 -12.54 -0.97 16.90
N VAL A 618 -12.13 -1.12 15.64
CA VAL A 618 -12.95 -0.89 14.44
C VAL A 618 -12.95 -2.17 13.61
N ASP A 619 -14.12 -2.61 13.16
CA ASP A 619 -14.27 -3.80 12.32
C ASP A 619 -14.22 -3.49 10.81
N GLU A 620 -14.36 -4.52 9.96
CA GLU A 620 -14.36 -4.38 8.50
C GLU A 620 -15.52 -3.56 7.93
N LEU A 621 -16.61 -3.37 8.66
CA LEU A 621 -17.75 -2.53 8.31
C LEU A 621 -17.74 -1.18 9.02
N TYR A 622 -16.60 -0.81 9.60
CA TYR A 622 -16.39 0.40 10.39
C TYR A 622 -17.28 0.55 11.63
N ALA A 623 -17.85 -0.54 12.14
CA ALA A 623 -18.48 -0.52 13.44
C ALA A 623 -17.42 -0.35 14.53
N VAL A 624 -17.67 0.56 15.46
CA VAL A 624 -16.72 0.97 16.50
C VAL A 624 -17.13 0.37 17.83
N SER A 625 -16.17 -0.20 18.57
CA SER A 625 -16.38 -0.74 19.92
C SER A 625 -16.74 0.35 20.94
N ALA A 626 -17.19 -0.08 22.12
CA ALA A 626 -17.11 0.77 23.29
C ALA A 626 -15.64 1.17 23.54
N PRO A 627 -15.39 2.39 24.10
CA PRO A 627 -14.02 2.83 24.40
C PRO A 627 -13.44 2.11 25.61
N ALA A 628 -12.17 1.75 25.53
CA ALA A 628 -11.35 1.45 26.69
C ALA A 628 -10.49 2.69 27.02
N ARG A 629 -10.31 3.00 28.29
CA ARG A 629 -9.69 4.28 28.71
C ARG A 629 -8.43 4.07 29.51
N THR A 630 -7.47 4.97 29.33
CA THR A 630 -6.29 5.16 30.17
C THR A 630 -6.04 6.66 30.35
N ALA A 631 -5.17 7.04 31.28
CA ALA A 631 -4.85 8.43 31.52
C ALA A 631 -3.36 8.64 31.80
N LEU A 632 -2.88 9.80 31.40
CA LEU A 632 -1.56 10.32 31.75
C LEU A 632 -1.73 11.46 32.77
N SER A 633 -1.13 11.36 33.98
CA SER A 633 -0.99 12.51 34.88
C SER A 633 0.00 13.50 34.29
N TRP A 634 -0.31 14.80 34.37
CA TRP A 634 0.62 15.87 34.02
C TRP A 634 1.63 16.18 35.15
N GLU A 635 1.27 15.83 36.35
CA GLU A 635 2.19 15.86 37.48
C GLU A 635 2.93 14.53 37.56
N PRO A 636 4.24 14.54 37.87
CA PRO A 636 5.04 13.32 37.94
C PRO A 636 4.54 12.35 39.03
#